data_d2286084391840cfc20ab08d72ab2938
#
_entry.id   d2286084391840cfc20ab08d72ab2938
#
_cell.length_a   1.000
_cell.length_b   1.000
_cell.length_c   1.000
_cell.angle_alpha   90.00
_cell.angle_beta   90.00
_cell.angle_gamma   90.00
#
_symmetry.space_group_name_H-M   'P 1'
#
loop_
_entity.id
_entity.type
_entity.pdbx_description
1 polymer ?
#
loop_
_entity_poly.entity_id
_entity_poly.type
_entity_poly.pdbx_seq_one_letter_code
_entity_poly.pdbx_strand_id
1 'polypeptide(L)'
;MKHTVMTHSLTLLTTLLLAPLAALHAADSGTLAAWMPRAEDGTQLWWVEGSPQVFNSQLPPTEETLCVRYGGDKLLFDTKRVRPVDGVWACAVVAEERRYECTGRGAVKDEFFQPVRFVESGRFFQRVIIEDLKFADVEGREFNGRARLEITAWPDRLAFRLECGGEAKLELRRGEKTVAGTKSVLLEIANQPSTAAVESELPVTFDEALGCHRIALPEKPWSNASGTYYPEEHLDRVDRWRVTLRNDADTPTVARLMFTQQKHLPITGFTPMLCEPDGTPTGLPVQVSKNWHQRPEKGHLQHEGPWFHGFAAVRVPPKSKRDFVFQMVYARYGGVCAASHAQLSLIGWGHNQFWDQAAVGSFGESICFEPGRVQRRSFITDVRPLMTLPRQPDAKRWGWAENCGGGDFLLWKDTAGRYQPMKATRTDYRSHGPCLTDVGYREETSGGEIAARMQVSLPATNDHLRTFLRLRYDVRKPIRWQRLAFFQLGADFYNDVPARRVAIGNLTGLGEEWEPRRAKDEYDRQAVPLAGAGSWVSVHGVERAMLQKGQATASRGFVVRTWRAVLGGKAAAPHLSTYCTEWGKDNHRTAVELVPPPGITELQPGDFVEAELELVVFAADAAAYYGPDAALRDLLARDADTWRPVHREAAGNALQPQAQRGTIEKPYPLVVAVDDQQHARVSLQGGLGHLPVTFIGLTRPQGHRLLVNGKPAEHWQTDWNSATQRWQVTYNVASAIGGRLELELENTR
;
A
#
# COMPACT_ATOMS: atom_id res chain seq x y z
N MET A 1 -15.42 -63.64 32.50
CA MET A 1 -15.03 -63.97 31.13
C MET A 1 -15.22 -62.76 30.24
N LYS A 2 -14.17 -62.38 29.48
CA LYS A 2 -14.11 -61.33 28.47
C LYS A 2 -14.04 -59.86 28.95
N HIS A 3 -12.83 -59.46 29.31
CA HIS A 3 -12.32 -58.11 29.06
C HIS A 3 -10.83 -58.25 28.84
N THR A 4 -10.40 -58.26 27.64
CA THR A 4 -9.00 -57.96 27.19
C THR A 4 -9.01 -58.02 25.66
N VAL A 5 -8.97 -56.94 25.01
CA VAL A 5 -8.39 -56.61 23.70
C VAL A 5 -8.88 -55.24 23.28
N MET A 6 -8.20 -54.16 23.68
CA MET A 6 -8.29 -52.87 23.01
C MET A 6 -7.26 -51.87 23.57
N THR A 7 -5.98 -52.23 23.52
CA THR A 7 -4.90 -51.31 23.96
C THR A 7 -3.65 -51.28 23.07
N HIS A 8 -3.68 -51.88 21.89
CA HIS A 8 -2.47 -51.90 21.04
C HIS A 8 -2.60 -51.17 19.68
N SER A 9 -3.74 -50.55 19.38
CA SER A 9 -3.93 -49.84 18.09
C SER A 9 -3.75 -48.34 18.15
N LEU A 10 -3.59 -47.71 19.32
CA LEU A 10 -3.48 -46.26 19.44
C LEU A 10 -2.02 -45.75 19.41
N THR A 11 -1.04 -46.62 19.65
CA THR A 11 0.37 -46.20 19.72
C THR A 11 1.08 -46.25 18.35
N LEU A 12 0.50 -46.90 17.36
CA LEU A 12 1.07 -46.93 16.00
C LEU A 12 0.57 -45.77 15.09
N LEU A 13 -0.55 -45.14 15.42
CA LEU A 13 -1.09 -44.05 14.63
C LEU A 13 -0.45 -42.69 14.98
N THR A 14 0.10 -42.53 16.19
CA THR A 14 0.77 -41.29 16.62
C THR A 14 2.22 -41.19 16.13
N THR A 15 2.88 -42.34 15.84
CA THR A 15 4.26 -42.32 15.30
C THR A 15 4.31 -42.14 13.78
N LEU A 16 3.23 -42.41 13.06
CA LEU A 16 3.16 -42.17 11.60
C LEU A 16 2.75 -40.76 11.20
N LEU A 17 2.16 -39.95 12.13
CA LEU A 17 1.77 -38.56 11.88
C LEU A 17 2.84 -37.51 12.27
N LEU A 18 3.88 -37.93 13.02
CA LEU A 18 4.99 -37.07 13.42
C LEU A 18 6.23 -37.16 12.51
N ALA A 19 6.33 -38.18 11.70
CA ALA A 19 7.47 -38.35 10.78
C ALA A 19 7.46 -37.41 9.56
N PRO A 20 6.32 -36.97 9.00
CA PRO A 20 6.36 -36.01 7.90
C PRO A 20 6.58 -34.56 8.32
N LEU A 21 6.30 -34.16 9.58
CA LEU A 21 6.53 -32.80 10.03
C LEU A 21 8.00 -32.47 10.32
N ALA A 22 8.80 -33.45 10.70
CA ALA A 22 10.23 -33.25 10.95
C ALA A 22 11.07 -33.25 9.66
N ALA A 23 10.61 -33.92 8.61
CA ALA A 23 11.29 -33.97 7.31
C ALA A 23 11.06 -32.70 6.43
N LEU A 24 10.10 -31.85 6.81
CA LEU A 24 9.83 -30.57 6.11
C LEU A 24 10.72 -29.43 6.57
N HIS A 25 11.66 -29.64 7.50
CA HIS A 25 12.37 -28.54 8.18
C HIS A 25 13.87 -28.44 7.91
N ALA A 26 14.43 -29.23 7.04
CA ALA A 26 15.78 -29.03 6.55
C ALA A 26 15.73 -28.62 5.06
N ALA A 27 15.22 -27.44 4.76
CA ALA A 27 15.59 -26.82 3.49
C ALA A 27 17.12 -26.68 3.52
N ASP A 28 17.79 -27.33 2.56
CA ASP A 28 19.22 -27.18 2.34
C ASP A 28 19.58 -25.69 2.43
N SER A 29 20.48 -25.33 3.36
CA SER A 29 20.87 -23.92 3.60
C SER A 29 21.42 -23.24 2.35
N GLY A 30 21.76 -24.00 1.32
CA GLY A 30 22.15 -23.52 0.00
C GLY A 30 20.97 -23.05 -0.87
N THR A 31 19.73 -23.44 -0.56
CA THR A 31 18.57 -23.06 -1.36
C THR A 31 18.06 -21.67 -0.98
N LEU A 32 17.63 -20.88 -1.96
CA LEU A 32 17.06 -19.56 -1.72
C LEU A 32 15.83 -19.59 -0.80
N ALA A 33 15.05 -20.68 -0.82
CA ALA A 33 13.89 -20.87 0.04
C ALA A 33 14.22 -20.80 1.55
N ALA A 34 15.42 -21.18 1.96
CA ALA A 34 15.86 -21.09 3.35
C ALA A 34 16.09 -19.64 3.82
N TRP A 35 16.27 -18.71 2.89
CA TRP A 35 16.51 -17.29 3.15
C TRP A 35 15.22 -16.47 3.13
N MET A 36 14.09 -17.06 2.72
CA MET A 36 12.82 -16.37 2.61
C MET A 36 12.15 -16.15 3.97
N PRO A 37 11.38 -15.05 4.13
CA PRO A 37 10.56 -14.82 5.31
C PRO A 37 9.48 -15.90 5.43
N ARG A 38 9.12 -16.27 6.65
CA ARG A 38 7.98 -17.13 6.95
C ARG A 38 6.69 -16.32 7.05
N ALA A 39 5.55 -17.03 7.10
CA ALA A 39 4.24 -16.38 7.21
C ALA A 39 4.08 -15.55 8.49
N GLU A 40 4.70 -16.01 9.58
CA GLU A 40 4.73 -15.35 10.88
C GLU A 40 5.73 -14.19 10.97
N ASP A 41 6.70 -14.11 10.05
CA ASP A 41 7.74 -13.07 10.03
C ASP A 41 7.17 -11.72 9.51
N GLY A 42 6.09 -11.26 10.09
CA GLY A 42 5.46 -9.99 9.74
C GLY A 42 5.25 -9.13 10.95
N THR A 43 5.51 -7.83 10.81
CA THR A 43 5.21 -6.83 11.83
C THR A 43 4.08 -5.97 11.35
N GLN A 44 3.15 -5.61 12.22
CA GLN A 44 2.06 -4.71 11.88
C GLN A 44 1.77 -3.79 13.05
N LEU A 45 1.48 -2.55 12.72
CA LEU A 45 1.20 -1.51 13.67
C LEU A 45 -0.08 -0.79 13.25
N TRP A 46 -1.08 -0.73 14.14
CA TRP A 46 -2.34 -0.08 13.84
C TRP A 46 -3.05 0.42 15.09
N TRP A 47 -3.99 1.32 14.90
CA TRP A 47 -4.90 1.73 15.94
C TRP A 47 -5.97 0.67 16.18
N VAL A 48 -6.16 0.29 17.44
CA VAL A 48 -7.24 -0.64 17.84
C VAL A 48 -8.52 0.14 18.04
N GLU A 49 -8.43 1.23 18.77
CA GLU A 49 -9.54 2.12 19.07
C GLU A 49 -9.07 3.56 19.02
N GLY A 50 -9.88 4.41 18.44
CA GLY A 50 -9.53 5.80 18.26
C GLY A 50 -8.39 6.01 17.26
N SER A 51 -8.16 7.24 16.97
CA SER A 51 -7.03 7.73 16.19
C SER A 51 -6.66 9.09 16.72
N PRO A 52 -5.38 9.43 16.88
CA PRO A 52 -5.05 10.84 17.09
C PRO A 52 -5.63 11.62 15.93
N GLN A 53 -6.14 12.80 16.25
CA GLN A 53 -6.70 13.68 15.24
C GLN A 53 -5.74 13.83 14.07
N VAL A 54 -6.18 13.50 12.89
CA VAL A 54 -5.43 13.68 11.68
C VAL A 54 -6.24 14.55 10.73
N PHE A 55 -5.60 15.05 9.73
CA PHE A 55 -6.15 15.96 8.73
C PHE A 55 -7.62 15.70 8.40
N ASN A 56 -8.44 16.73 8.47
CA ASN A 56 -9.88 16.70 8.18
C ASN A 56 -10.74 15.73 9.00
N SER A 57 -10.23 15.13 10.05
CA SER A 57 -11.08 14.36 10.95
C SER A 57 -11.90 15.30 11.82
N GLN A 58 -13.22 15.31 11.64
CA GLN A 58 -14.15 16.06 12.50
C GLN A 58 -14.49 15.34 13.80
N LEU A 59 -13.97 14.13 13.98
CA LEU A 59 -14.27 13.30 15.14
C LEU A 59 -13.07 13.30 16.09
N PRO A 60 -13.21 13.76 17.33
CA PRO A 60 -12.16 13.61 18.32
C PRO A 60 -11.91 12.12 18.58
N PRO A 61 -10.65 11.69 18.79
CA PRO A 61 -10.35 10.34 19.17
C PRO A 61 -10.98 10.03 20.53
N THR A 62 -11.71 8.93 20.62
CA THR A 62 -12.29 8.48 21.90
C THR A 62 -11.28 7.68 22.71
N GLU A 63 -10.45 6.90 22.03
CA GLU A 63 -9.37 6.10 22.61
C GLU A 63 -8.15 6.13 21.69
N GLU A 64 -6.99 5.83 22.25
CA GLU A 64 -5.71 5.95 21.58
C GLU A 64 -4.84 4.73 21.84
N THR A 65 -5.41 3.55 21.59
CA THR A 65 -4.69 2.30 21.76
C THR A 65 -4.04 1.86 20.45
N LEU A 66 -2.73 1.76 20.49
CA LEU A 66 -1.89 1.26 19.41
C LEU A 66 -1.70 -0.25 19.59
N CYS A 67 -1.91 -1.03 18.54
CA CYS A 67 -1.53 -2.43 18.52
C CYS A 67 -0.21 -2.59 17.75
N VAL A 68 0.78 -3.17 18.40
CA VAL A 68 2.06 -3.56 17.78
C VAL A 68 2.09 -5.08 17.70
N ARG A 69 2.24 -5.64 16.50
CA ARG A 69 2.53 -7.07 16.30
C ARG A 69 3.99 -7.27 15.94
N TYR A 70 4.59 -8.28 16.55
CA TYR A 70 5.98 -8.67 16.31
C TYR A 70 6.13 -10.16 16.60
N GLY A 71 6.82 -10.89 15.73
CA GLY A 71 7.14 -12.32 15.94
C GLY A 71 5.95 -13.22 16.32
N GLY A 72 4.74 -12.93 15.83
CA GLY A 72 3.53 -13.66 16.22
C GLY A 72 2.83 -13.13 17.47
N ASP A 73 3.51 -12.36 18.32
CA ASP A 73 2.96 -11.73 19.51
C ASP A 73 2.31 -10.38 19.21
N LYS A 74 1.58 -9.85 20.18
CA LYS A 74 1.00 -8.51 20.13
C LYS A 74 1.17 -7.76 21.43
N LEU A 75 1.36 -6.44 21.33
CA LEU A 75 1.32 -5.51 22.43
C LEU A 75 0.25 -4.47 22.15
N LEU A 76 -0.62 -4.23 23.12
CA LEU A 76 -1.53 -3.08 23.14
C LEU A 76 -0.90 -1.97 23.98
N PHE A 77 -0.81 -0.76 23.43
CA PHE A 77 -0.17 0.38 24.06
C PHE A 77 -1.10 1.59 24.05
N ASP A 78 -1.44 2.07 25.26
CA ASP A 78 -2.20 3.31 25.44
C ASP A 78 -1.26 4.50 25.21
N THR A 79 -1.40 5.16 24.08
CA THR A 79 -0.54 6.29 23.70
C THR A 79 -0.83 7.56 24.48
N LYS A 80 -2.03 7.70 25.05
CA LYS A 80 -2.40 8.85 25.89
C LYS A 80 -1.73 8.78 27.26
N ARG A 81 -1.78 7.59 27.88
CA ARG A 81 -1.16 7.33 29.17
C ARG A 81 0.31 6.89 29.07
N VAL A 82 0.79 6.65 27.86
CA VAL A 82 2.17 6.26 27.54
C VAL A 82 2.58 4.98 28.27
N ARG A 83 1.74 3.95 28.18
CA ARG A 83 1.98 2.65 28.82
C ARG A 83 1.32 1.49 28.08
N PRO A 84 1.84 0.27 28.20
CA PRO A 84 1.10 -0.92 27.81
C PRO A 84 -0.25 -0.99 28.54
N VAL A 85 -1.26 -1.52 27.85
CA VAL A 85 -2.59 -1.75 28.45
C VAL A 85 -2.47 -2.76 29.59
N ASP A 86 -1.63 -3.77 29.40
CA ASP A 86 -1.40 -4.86 30.34
C ASP A 86 0.05 -4.88 30.85
N GLY A 87 0.22 -5.29 32.12
CA GLY A 87 1.51 -5.57 32.73
C GLY A 87 2.15 -4.39 33.48
N VAL A 88 3.29 -4.68 34.07
CA VAL A 88 4.08 -3.71 34.86
C VAL A 88 4.89 -2.82 33.91
N TRP A 89 4.72 -1.53 34.05
CA TRP A 89 5.42 -0.52 33.26
C TRP A 89 5.85 0.64 34.13
N ALA A 90 7.05 1.18 33.89
CA ALA A 90 7.46 2.46 34.39
C ALA A 90 8.26 3.21 33.33
N CYS A 91 7.95 4.49 33.18
CA CYS A 91 8.67 5.45 32.34
C CYS A 91 8.93 6.68 33.24
N ALA A 92 10.19 6.94 33.60
CA ALA A 92 10.51 7.94 34.59
C ALA A 92 11.74 8.75 34.20
N VAL A 93 11.78 9.97 34.75
CA VAL A 93 12.92 10.89 34.70
C VAL A 93 13.36 11.16 36.16
N VAL A 94 14.66 11.09 36.39
CA VAL A 94 15.26 11.46 37.70
C VAL A 94 16.15 12.68 37.48
N ALA A 95 15.76 13.77 38.10
CA ALA A 95 16.47 15.04 38.04
C ALA A 95 16.50 15.69 39.44
N GLU A 96 17.61 16.30 39.82
CA GLU A 96 17.77 16.96 41.11
C GLU A 96 17.39 16.07 42.32
N GLU A 97 17.80 14.79 42.25
CA GLU A 97 17.50 13.75 43.24
C GLU A 97 16.01 13.40 43.39
N ARG A 98 15.16 13.91 42.52
CA ARG A 98 13.72 13.61 42.48
C ARG A 98 13.38 12.70 41.30
N ARG A 99 12.42 11.82 41.54
CA ARG A 99 11.87 10.93 40.56
C ARG A 99 10.51 11.45 40.05
N TYR A 100 10.39 11.61 38.76
CA TYR A 100 9.18 12.03 38.07
C TYR A 100 8.67 10.87 37.19
N GLU A 101 7.47 10.38 37.46
CA GLU A 101 6.82 9.32 36.68
C GLU A 101 6.07 9.92 35.50
N CYS A 102 6.03 9.19 34.38
CA CYS A 102 5.26 9.61 33.23
C CYS A 102 3.76 9.55 33.52
N THR A 103 3.09 10.68 33.45
CA THR A 103 1.63 10.82 33.65
C THR A 103 0.85 10.71 32.35
N GLY A 104 1.53 10.74 31.21
CA GLY A 104 0.95 10.66 29.88
C GLY A 104 1.66 11.57 28.89
N ARG A 105 0.97 11.94 27.84
CA ARG A 105 1.42 12.92 26.85
C ARG A 105 0.55 14.16 26.83
N GLY A 106 1.04 15.23 26.24
CA GLY A 106 0.27 16.44 25.99
C GLY A 106 -0.90 16.21 25.05
N ALA A 107 -1.87 17.10 25.11
CA ALA A 107 -3.02 17.09 24.22
C ALA A 107 -2.62 17.46 22.77
N VAL A 108 -3.40 17.03 21.81
CA VAL A 108 -3.36 17.57 20.44
C VAL A 108 -3.73 19.05 20.49
N LYS A 109 -2.83 19.93 20.08
CA LYS A 109 -3.04 21.39 20.16
C LYS A 109 -3.76 21.93 18.94
N ASP A 110 -3.41 21.41 17.77
CA ASP A 110 -3.97 21.79 16.49
C ASP A 110 -3.72 20.67 15.47
N GLU A 111 -4.17 20.89 14.24
CA GLU A 111 -3.99 19.94 13.15
C GLU A 111 -2.53 19.76 12.73
N PHE A 112 -1.63 20.67 13.09
CA PHE A 112 -0.21 20.63 12.75
C PHE A 112 0.65 19.97 13.84
N PHE A 113 0.14 19.86 15.06
CA PHE A 113 0.86 19.23 16.16
C PHE A 113 0.21 17.89 16.55
N GLN A 114 0.82 16.82 16.10
CA GLN A 114 0.44 15.45 16.43
C GLN A 114 1.44 14.86 17.41
N PRO A 115 1.06 14.68 18.69
CA PRO A 115 1.99 14.12 19.68
C PRO A 115 2.31 12.65 19.43
N VAL A 116 1.56 11.95 18.61
CA VAL A 116 1.84 10.56 18.19
C VAL A 116 2.03 10.52 16.69
N ARG A 117 3.21 10.08 16.27
CA ARG A 117 3.58 10.02 14.86
C ARG A 117 4.01 8.63 14.46
N PHE A 118 3.39 8.10 13.39
CA PHE A 118 3.89 6.93 12.69
C PHE A 118 5.00 7.37 11.75
N VAL A 119 6.23 7.03 12.07
CA VAL A 119 7.39 7.38 11.24
C VAL A 119 7.62 6.34 10.17
N GLU A 120 7.46 5.07 10.54
CA GLU A 120 7.54 3.94 9.62
C GLU A 120 6.37 2.98 9.90
N SER A 121 5.79 2.45 8.83
CA SER A 121 4.70 1.49 8.93
C SER A 121 4.77 0.53 7.77
N GLY A 122 4.90 -0.77 8.04
CA GLY A 122 4.97 -1.73 6.97
C GLY A 122 5.20 -3.16 7.41
N ARG A 123 5.59 -4.00 6.45
CA ARG A 123 5.70 -5.44 6.65
C ARG A 123 6.77 -5.83 7.67
N PHE A 124 7.93 -5.20 7.62
CA PHE A 124 9.09 -5.60 8.42
C PHE A 124 9.43 -4.65 9.53
N PHE A 125 9.37 -3.36 9.28
CA PHE A 125 9.79 -2.36 10.26
C PHE A 125 8.67 -1.36 10.53
N GLN A 126 8.52 -1.05 11.81
CA GLN A 126 7.53 -0.10 12.28
C GLN A 126 8.14 0.81 13.33
N ARG A 127 7.80 2.08 13.26
CA ARG A 127 8.33 3.10 14.17
C ARG A 127 7.25 4.12 14.50
N VAL A 128 7.00 4.29 15.80
CA VAL A 128 6.10 5.32 16.33
C VAL A 128 6.86 6.19 17.29
N ILE A 129 6.64 7.49 17.21
CA ILE A 129 7.17 8.47 18.15
C ILE A 129 5.99 9.09 18.91
N ILE A 130 6.11 9.11 20.23
CA ILE A 130 5.19 9.81 21.13
C ILE A 130 5.95 10.98 21.72
N GLU A 131 5.56 12.18 21.39
CA GLU A 131 6.18 13.43 21.82
C GLU A 131 5.40 14.10 22.96
N ASP A 132 5.97 15.15 23.51
CA ASP A 132 5.38 15.96 24.59
C ASP A 132 4.97 15.13 25.81
N LEU A 133 5.87 14.22 26.25
CA LEU A 133 5.64 13.43 27.45
C LEU A 133 5.55 14.33 28.68
N LYS A 134 4.62 14.03 29.57
CA LYS A 134 4.40 14.73 30.84
C LYS A 134 4.85 13.85 31.99
N PHE A 135 5.53 14.44 32.93
CA PHE A 135 6.05 13.76 34.12
C PHE A 135 5.73 14.57 35.34
N ALA A 136 5.41 13.89 36.46
CA ALA A 136 5.20 14.51 37.74
C ALA A 136 5.80 13.65 38.85
N ASP A 137 6.25 14.32 39.97
CA ASP A 137 6.65 13.65 41.20
C ASP A 137 5.43 13.24 42.04
N VAL A 138 5.68 12.61 43.16
CA VAL A 138 4.63 12.16 44.10
C VAL A 138 3.84 13.32 44.73
N GLU A 139 4.37 14.53 44.68
CA GLU A 139 3.71 15.73 45.18
C GLU A 139 2.99 16.50 44.06
N GLY A 140 3.00 15.97 42.82
CA GLY A 140 2.36 16.58 41.66
C GLY A 140 3.18 17.72 41.01
N ARG A 141 4.43 17.89 41.37
CA ARG A 141 5.31 18.87 40.69
C ARG A 141 5.73 18.34 39.36
N GLU A 142 5.56 19.14 38.31
CA GLU A 142 5.86 18.77 36.94
C GLU A 142 7.35 18.90 36.63
N PHE A 143 7.86 17.99 35.80
CA PHE A 143 9.17 18.08 35.19
C PHE A 143 9.11 18.91 33.92
N ASN A 144 9.92 19.95 33.80
CA ASN A 144 9.88 20.91 32.68
C ASN A 144 10.73 20.51 31.47
N GLY A 145 11.34 19.34 31.47
CA GLY A 145 12.14 18.86 30.33
C GLY A 145 11.28 18.31 29.19
N ARG A 146 11.77 18.45 27.95
CA ARG A 146 11.15 17.81 26.79
C ARG A 146 11.60 16.37 26.69
N ALA A 147 10.66 15.45 26.66
CA ALA A 147 10.93 14.03 26.48
C ALA A 147 10.02 13.42 25.42
N ARG A 148 10.53 12.36 24.78
CA ARG A 148 9.78 11.57 23.79
C ARG A 148 10.04 10.09 23.99
N LEU A 149 9.04 9.27 23.65
CA LEU A 149 9.15 7.82 23.60
C LEU A 149 9.05 7.37 22.13
N GLU A 150 10.01 6.58 21.73
CA GLU A 150 10.01 5.91 20.42
C GLU A 150 9.74 4.42 20.61
N ILE A 151 8.85 3.86 19.81
CA ILE A 151 8.55 2.43 19.77
C ILE A 151 8.97 1.93 18.39
N THR A 152 9.86 0.93 18.35
CA THR A 152 10.31 0.29 17.12
C THR A 152 10.06 -1.22 17.17
N ALA A 153 9.63 -1.79 16.06
CA ALA A 153 9.39 -3.22 15.96
C ALA A 153 9.93 -3.78 14.63
N TRP A 154 10.62 -4.90 14.74
CA TRP A 154 11.00 -5.82 13.68
C TRP A 154 10.34 -7.18 13.92
N PRO A 155 10.36 -8.13 12.99
CA PRO A 155 9.77 -9.45 13.22
C PRO A 155 10.25 -10.14 14.50
N ASP A 156 11.50 -9.90 14.88
CA ASP A 156 12.21 -10.53 15.99
C ASP A 156 12.66 -9.56 17.09
N ARG A 157 12.21 -8.29 17.03
CA ARG A 157 12.65 -7.26 17.99
C ARG A 157 11.51 -6.26 18.27
N LEU A 158 11.27 -5.96 19.53
CA LEU A 158 10.44 -4.84 19.98
C LEU A 158 11.26 -4.01 20.98
N ALA A 159 11.37 -2.72 20.72
CA ALA A 159 12.15 -1.82 21.57
C ALA A 159 11.43 -0.51 21.83
N PHE A 160 11.71 0.04 23.02
CA PHE A 160 11.26 1.34 23.48
C PHE A 160 12.48 2.20 23.78
N ARG A 161 12.54 3.39 23.22
CA ARG A 161 13.60 4.37 23.48
C ARG A 161 13.00 5.64 24.07
N LEU A 162 13.35 5.93 25.31
CA LEU A 162 13.04 7.19 25.96
C LEU A 162 14.20 8.16 25.74
N GLU A 163 13.91 9.34 25.27
CA GLU A 163 14.88 10.44 25.13
C GLU A 163 14.39 11.66 25.87
N CYS A 164 15.32 12.37 26.49
CA CYS A 164 15.06 13.63 27.17
C CYS A 164 16.22 14.60 26.92
N GLY A 165 15.89 15.88 26.74
CA GLY A 165 16.90 16.94 26.72
C GLY A 165 17.44 17.20 28.12
N GLY A 166 18.75 17.53 28.22
CA GLY A 166 19.42 17.83 29.49
C GLY A 166 20.19 16.65 30.10
N GLU A 167 20.56 16.77 31.37
CA GLU A 167 21.41 15.81 32.09
C GLU A 167 20.60 14.86 33.01
N ALA A 168 19.27 14.78 32.82
CA ALA A 168 18.41 13.93 33.62
C ALA A 168 18.71 12.45 33.40
N LYS A 169 18.63 11.64 34.47
CA LYS A 169 18.66 10.18 34.36
C LYS A 169 17.28 9.67 33.92
N LEU A 170 17.27 8.79 32.96
CA LEU A 170 16.06 8.19 32.38
C LEU A 170 15.94 6.75 32.85
N GLU A 171 14.73 6.29 33.08
CA GLU A 171 14.43 4.90 33.42
C GLU A 171 13.24 4.39 32.64
N LEU A 172 13.39 3.19 32.07
CA LEU A 172 12.32 2.40 31.49
C LEU A 172 12.27 1.03 32.14
N ARG A 173 11.06 0.58 32.50
CA ARG A 173 10.84 -0.75 33.07
C ARG A 173 9.63 -1.42 32.44
N ARG A 174 9.77 -2.70 32.10
CA ARG A 174 8.66 -3.58 31.78
C ARG A 174 8.85 -4.93 32.47
N GLY A 175 7.86 -5.32 33.26
CA GLY A 175 7.99 -6.50 34.12
C GLY A 175 9.15 -6.34 35.08
N GLU A 176 10.06 -7.31 35.10
CA GLU A 176 11.28 -7.31 35.92
C GLU A 176 12.45 -6.58 35.27
N LYS A 177 12.41 -6.36 33.95
CA LYS A 177 13.50 -5.71 33.20
C LYS A 177 13.45 -4.20 33.37
N THR A 178 14.51 -3.65 33.92
CA THR A 178 14.72 -2.18 34.08
C THR A 178 16.01 -1.79 33.40
N VAL A 179 15.96 -0.69 32.65
CA VAL A 179 17.12 -0.04 32.03
C VAL A 179 17.16 1.43 32.45
N ALA A 180 18.36 1.97 32.63
CA ALA A 180 18.57 3.36 32.98
C ALA A 180 19.75 3.95 32.20
N GLY A 181 19.71 5.26 31.94
CA GLY A 181 20.76 6.00 31.21
C GLY A 181 20.54 7.50 31.29
N THR A 182 21.45 8.27 30.71
CA THR A 182 21.34 9.74 30.57
C THR A 182 21.10 10.09 29.12
N LYS A 183 20.28 11.13 28.85
CA LYS A 183 19.89 11.59 27.48
C LYS A 183 19.05 10.61 26.67
N SER A 184 19.38 9.32 26.69
CA SER A 184 18.63 8.29 25.99
C SER A 184 18.77 6.96 26.74
N VAL A 185 17.68 6.18 26.77
CA VAL A 185 17.67 4.82 27.29
C VAL A 185 16.85 3.92 26.38
N LEU A 186 17.36 2.71 26.10
CA LEU A 186 16.75 1.71 25.21
C LEU A 186 16.36 0.47 26.00
N LEU A 187 15.07 0.14 25.98
CA LEU A 187 14.53 -1.09 26.54
C LEU A 187 14.08 -2.01 25.41
N GLU A 188 14.81 -3.11 25.22
CA GLU A 188 14.41 -4.16 24.29
C GLU A 188 13.63 -5.25 25.03
N ILE A 189 12.45 -5.58 24.52
CA ILE A 189 11.54 -6.55 25.16
C ILE A 189 11.70 -7.94 24.58
N ALA A 190 11.63 -8.02 23.26
CA ALA A 190 11.94 -9.24 22.53
C ALA A 190 13.09 -8.90 21.60
N ASN A 191 14.19 -9.56 21.78
CA ASN A 191 15.37 -9.36 20.95
C ASN A 191 16.07 -10.70 20.79
N GLN A 192 16.03 -11.22 19.57
CA GLN A 192 17.01 -12.22 19.17
C GLN A 192 18.20 -11.46 18.58
N PRO A 193 19.37 -11.50 19.21
CA PRO A 193 20.54 -10.82 18.69
C PRO A 193 20.80 -11.27 17.25
N SER A 194 20.85 -10.32 16.32
CA SER A 194 21.26 -10.62 14.96
C SER A 194 22.77 -10.89 14.96
N THR A 195 23.15 -12.13 14.65
CA THR A 195 24.55 -12.52 14.45
C THR A 195 24.96 -12.42 12.98
N ALA A 196 24.07 -11.96 12.13
CA ALA A 196 24.34 -11.79 10.70
C ALA A 196 25.37 -10.69 10.47
N ALA A 197 26.46 -11.00 9.79
CA ALA A 197 27.36 -10.00 9.23
C ALA A 197 26.81 -9.53 7.90
N VAL A 198 26.89 -8.21 7.68
CA VAL A 198 26.43 -7.54 6.45
C VAL A 198 27.60 -6.78 5.85
N GLU A 199 27.92 -7.12 4.61
CA GLU A 199 28.97 -6.47 3.82
C GLU A 199 28.35 -5.89 2.55
N SER A 200 28.85 -4.77 2.07
CA SER A 200 28.41 -4.15 0.82
C SER A 200 29.57 -3.34 0.22
N GLU A 201 29.51 -3.08 -1.08
CA GLU A 201 30.36 -2.08 -1.73
C GLU A 201 29.99 -0.65 -1.31
N LEU A 202 28.85 -0.47 -0.67
CA LEU A 202 28.40 0.78 -0.08
C LEU A 202 28.76 0.85 1.41
N PRO A 203 28.83 2.05 2.00
CA PRO A 203 29.03 2.18 3.44
C PRO A 203 27.94 1.46 4.26
N VAL A 204 28.35 0.59 5.16
CA VAL A 204 27.49 -0.13 6.10
C VAL A 204 27.79 0.32 7.52
N THR A 205 26.78 0.70 8.27
CA THR A 205 26.87 1.01 9.71
C THR A 205 25.76 0.27 10.46
N PHE A 206 26.02 -0.10 11.72
CA PHE A 206 24.97 -0.65 12.55
C PHE A 206 24.29 0.46 13.36
N ASP A 207 22.98 0.56 13.27
CA ASP A 207 22.17 1.48 14.06
C ASP A 207 21.60 0.73 15.26
N GLU A 208 22.19 0.95 16.43
CA GLU A 208 21.81 0.25 17.67
C GLU A 208 20.37 0.59 18.10
N ALA A 209 19.95 1.84 17.91
CA ALA A 209 18.62 2.29 18.30
C ALA A 209 17.54 1.60 17.47
N LEU A 210 17.75 1.49 16.16
CA LEU A 210 16.83 0.81 15.25
C LEU A 210 17.09 -0.71 15.19
N GLY A 211 18.27 -1.15 15.64
CA GLY A 211 18.68 -2.57 15.64
C GLY A 211 18.87 -3.16 14.26
N CYS A 212 19.42 -2.40 13.30
CA CYS A 212 19.58 -2.81 11.92
C CYS A 212 20.88 -2.31 11.30
N HIS A 213 21.31 -2.97 10.23
CA HIS A 213 22.40 -2.51 9.39
C HIS A 213 21.89 -1.47 8.40
N ARG A 214 22.42 -0.26 8.46
CA ARG A 214 22.14 0.83 7.54
C ARG A 214 23.13 0.77 6.39
N ILE A 215 22.61 0.76 5.16
CA ILE A 215 23.35 0.80 3.90
C ILE A 215 23.01 2.12 3.23
N ALA A 216 24.00 3.01 3.12
CA ALA A 216 23.81 4.34 2.56
C ALA A 216 23.96 4.31 1.02
N LEU A 217 22.86 4.53 0.32
CA LEU A 217 22.85 4.65 -1.13
C LEU A 217 23.48 5.96 -1.58
N PRO A 218 24.19 5.98 -2.72
CA PRO A 218 24.81 7.19 -3.22
C PRO A 218 23.77 8.29 -3.50
N GLU A 219 24.13 9.51 -3.19
CA GLU A 219 23.37 10.67 -3.63
C GLU A 219 23.42 10.78 -5.17
N LYS A 220 22.29 11.13 -5.77
CA LYS A 220 22.19 11.33 -7.21
C LYS A 220 21.88 12.78 -7.50
N PRO A 221 22.74 13.46 -8.28
CA PRO A 221 22.42 14.79 -8.76
C PRO A 221 21.32 14.67 -9.83
N TRP A 222 20.11 14.99 -9.47
CA TRP A 222 19.04 15.25 -10.42
C TRP A 222 19.15 16.71 -10.84
N SER A 223 19.36 16.93 -12.12
CA SER A 223 19.71 18.26 -12.68
C SER A 223 18.57 19.26 -12.70
N ASN A 224 17.48 19.01 -11.96
CA ASN A 224 16.31 19.84 -12.01
C ASN A 224 16.23 20.82 -10.82
N ALA A 225 16.61 22.06 -11.07
CA ALA A 225 16.60 23.11 -10.06
C ALA A 225 15.19 23.54 -9.59
N SER A 226 14.13 23.32 -10.39
CA SER A 226 12.77 23.76 -10.06
C SER A 226 11.93 22.72 -9.30
N GLY A 227 12.36 21.45 -9.29
CA GLY A 227 11.65 20.37 -8.62
C GLY A 227 10.33 19.92 -9.26
N THR A 228 9.95 20.48 -10.41
CA THR A 228 8.66 20.21 -11.08
C THR A 228 8.79 19.52 -12.44
N TYR A 229 10.01 19.34 -12.95
CA TYR A 229 10.23 18.74 -14.26
C TYR A 229 11.27 17.63 -14.17
N TYR A 230 11.05 16.56 -14.93
CA TYR A 230 11.96 15.42 -15.00
C TYR A 230 12.47 15.26 -16.44
N PRO A 231 13.77 15.38 -16.68
CA PRO A 231 14.35 15.04 -17.96
C PRO A 231 14.09 13.57 -18.28
N GLU A 232 13.73 13.26 -19.52
CA GLU A 232 13.35 11.90 -19.93
C GLU A 232 14.48 10.89 -19.73
N GLU A 233 15.73 11.31 -19.88
CA GLU A 233 16.93 10.48 -19.68
C GLU A 233 17.07 9.92 -18.24
N HIS A 234 16.36 10.48 -17.28
CA HIS A 234 16.35 10.01 -15.89
C HIS A 234 15.23 9.01 -15.59
N LEU A 235 14.35 8.75 -16.54
CA LEU A 235 13.14 7.94 -16.32
C LEU A 235 13.34 6.44 -16.54
N ASP A 236 14.43 6.02 -17.18
CA ASP A 236 14.73 4.62 -17.49
C ASP A 236 16.06 4.20 -16.84
N ARG A 237 16.13 4.25 -15.53
CA ARG A 237 17.36 3.96 -14.82
C ARG A 237 17.21 2.78 -13.88
N VAL A 238 18.21 1.93 -13.86
CA VAL A 238 18.36 0.84 -12.93
C VAL A 238 19.74 0.90 -12.30
N ASP A 239 19.78 1.04 -10.98
CA ASP A 239 21.02 1.00 -10.22
C ASP A 239 21.13 -0.30 -9.45
N ARG A 240 22.37 -0.78 -9.27
CA ARG A 240 22.65 -2.06 -8.64
C ARG A 240 23.84 -1.95 -7.69
N TRP A 241 23.71 -2.58 -6.51
CA TRP A 241 24.77 -2.65 -5.51
C TRP A 241 24.79 -4.03 -4.86
N ARG A 242 25.98 -4.57 -4.67
CA ARG A 242 26.16 -5.85 -4.01
C ARG A 242 25.92 -5.73 -2.51
N VAL A 243 25.25 -6.75 -1.94
CA VAL A 243 25.05 -6.93 -0.50
C VAL A 243 25.31 -8.39 -0.17
N THR A 244 26.24 -8.65 0.73
CA THR A 244 26.57 -10.00 1.20
C THR A 244 26.06 -10.18 2.61
N LEU A 245 25.34 -11.26 2.85
CA LEU A 245 24.86 -11.68 4.17
C LEU A 245 25.57 -12.95 4.60
N ARG A 246 26.06 -12.98 5.84
CA ARG A 246 26.78 -14.14 6.41
C ARG A 246 26.33 -14.39 7.83
N ASN A 247 26.17 -15.67 8.16
CA ASN A 247 25.91 -16.14 9.52
C ASN A 247 26.92 -17.23 9.89
N ASP A 248 27.79 -16.93 10.84
CA ASP A 248 28.81 -17.86 11.35
C ASP A 248 28.33 -18.68 12.55
N ALA A 249 27.10 -18.42 13.05
CA ALA A 249 26.53 -19.18 14.17
C ALA A 249 25.90 -20.51 13.73
N ASP A 250 25.70 -21.40 14.71
CA ASP A 250 25.04 -22.70 14.49
C ASP A 250 23.50 -22.60 14.46
N THR A 251 22.94 -21.43 14.72
CA THR A 251 21.51 -21.17 14.71
C THR A 251 21.15 -20.17 13.62
N PRO A 252 19.93 -20.24 13.04
CA PRO A 252 19.49 -19.25 12.08
C PRO A 252 19.33 -17.88 12.76
N THR A 253 19.56 -16.81 12.00
CA THR A 253 19.37 -15.43 12.46
C THR A 253 18.58 -14.62 11.42
N VAL A 254 18.26 -13.38 11.74
CA VAL A 254 17.63 -12.42 10.81
C VAL A 254 18.58 -11.25 10.58
N ALA A 255 18.93 -11.01 9.31
CA ALA A 255 19.59 -9.79 8.91
C ALA A 255 18.54 -8.69 8.74
N ARG A 256 18.57 -7.68 9.59
CA ARG A 256 17.72 -6.48 9.50
C ARG A 256 18.48 -5.40 8.72
N LEU A 257 17.97 -5.06 7.57
CA LEU A 257 18.60 -4.14 6.62
C LEU A 257 17.78 -2.88 6.46
N MET A 258 18.43 -1.73 6.43
CA MET A 258 17.84 -0.45 6.09
C MET A 258 18.68 0.22 5.01
N PHE A 259 18.13 0.33 3.82
CA PHE A 259 18.70 1.09 2.72
C PHE A 259 18.24 2.53 2.81
N THR A 260 19.15 3.49 2.70
CA THR A 260 18.81 4.92 2.85
C THR A 260 19.37 5.76 1.72
N GLN A 261 18.57 6.72 1.27
CA GLN A 261 19.02 7.75 0.32
C GLN A 261 18.59 9.13 0.83
N GLN A 262 19.58 9.99 1.09
CA GLN A 262 19.35 11.27 1.76
C GLN A 262 18.76 12.33 0.82
N LYS A 263 19.20 12.37 -0.41
CA LYS A 263 18.84 13.42 -1.34
C LYS A 263 17.50 13.20 -1.98
N HIS A 264 16.70 14.24 -2.02
CA HIS A 264 15.41 14.22 -2.67
C HIS A 264 15.54 13.93 -4.17
N LEU A 265 14.83 12.89 -4.60
CA LEU A 265 14.58 12.59 -6.00
C LEU A 265 13.12 12.93 -6.29
N PRO A 266 12.86 13.77 -7.28
CA PRO A 266 11.48 14.16 -7.60
C PRO A 266 10.65 13.05 -8.27
N ILE A 267 11.09 11.81 -8.25
CA ILE A 267 10.40 10.65 -8.84
C ILE A 267 9.81 9.80 -7.75
N THR A 268 8.55 9.43 -7.90
CA THR A 268 7.85 8.51 -7.00
C THR A 268 7.75 7.10 -7.55
N GLY A 269 7.74 6.96 -8.87
CA GLY A 269 7.79 5.66 -9.53
C GLY A 269 9.17 5.05 -9.40
N PHE A 270 9.50 4.49 -8.24
CA PHE A 270 10.72 3.72 -8.04
C PHE A 270 10.36 2.44 -7.28
N THR A 271 11.09 1.38 -7.56
CA THR A 271 10.86 0.08 -6.94
C THR A 271 12.19 -0.57 -6.57
N PRO A 272 12.43 -0.83 -5.27
CA PRO A 272 13.58 -1.60 -4.84
C PRO A 272 13.30 -3.10 -4.99
N MET A 273 14.34 -3.86 -5.34
CA MET A 273 14.30 -5.31 -5.43
C MET A 273 15.58 -5.89 -4.85
N LEU A 274 15.48 -7.08 -4.24
CA LEU A 274 16.64 -7.92 -3.95
C LEU A 274 16.73 -9.01 -5.01
N CYS A 275 17.85 -9.06 -5.71
CA CYS A 275 18.12 -9.98 -6.81
C CYS A 275 19.29 -10.90 -6.47
N GLU A 276 19.38 -12.00 -7.18
CA GLU A 276 20.60 -12.81 -7.25
C GLU A 276 21.71 -12.01 -7.98
N PRO A 277 22.98 -12.42 -7.87
CA PRO A 277 24.08 -11.74 -8.53
C PRO A 277 23.96 -11.63 -10.06
N ASP A 278 23.21 -12.53 -10.69
CA ASP A 278 22.90 -12.51 -12.12
C ASP A 278 21.75 -11.57 -12.50
N GLY A 279 21.17 -10.89 -11.52
CA GLY A 279 20.03 -9.98 -11.69
C GLY A 279 18.67 -10.64 -11.61
N THR A 280 18.59 -11.95 -11.40
CA THR A 280 17.32 -12.68 -11.21
C THR A 280 16.63 -12.19 -9.94
N PRO A 281 15.36 -11.75 -10.01
CA PRO A 281 14.59 -11.37 -8.82
C PRO A 281 14.44 -12.53 -7.84
N THR A 282 14.67 -12.29 -6.55
CA THR A 282 14.59 -13.33 -5.51
C THR A 282 13.19 -13.53 -4.96
N GLY A 283 12.36 -12.52 -5.02
CA GLY A 283 11.08 -12.48 -4.31
C GLY A 283 11.19 -12.05 -2.84
N LEU A 284 12.38 -11.70 -2.37
CA LEU A 284 12.58 -11.09 -1.05
C LEU A 284 11.95 -9.68 -1.08
N PRO A 285 10.93 -9.41 -0.26
CA PRO A 285 10.28 -8.12 -0.27
C PRO A 285 11.14 -7.05 0.39
N VAL A 286 11.03 -5.82 -0.11
CA VAL A 286 11.59 -4.61 0.48
C VAL A 286 10.45 -3.67 0.81
N GLN A 287 10.26 -3.38 2.09
CA GLN A 287 9.34 -2.36 2.55
C GLN A 287 9.87 -0.98 2.15
N VAL A 288 9.00 -0.11 1.64
CA VAL A 288 9.38 1.23 1.19
C VAL A 288 8.77 2.30 2.07
N SER A 289 9.60 3.24 2.46
CA SER A 289 9.18 4.49 3.06
C SER A 289 9.77 5.64 2.28
N LYS A 290 8.96 6.64 1.96
CA LYS A 290 9.36 7.77 1.16
C LYS A 290 8.92 9.09 1.77
N ASN A 291 9.85 10.03 1.86
CA ASN A 291 9.58 11.39 2.27
C ASN A 291 9.41 12.30 1.03
N TRP A 292 8.17 12.69 0.76
CA TRP A 292 7.81 13.54 -0.37
C TRP A 292 8.21 15.00 -0.18
N HIS A 293 8.24 15.46 1.07
CA HIS A 293 8.42 16.85 1.44
C HIS A 293 9.56 17.00 2.42
N GLN A 294 10.78 16.90 1.93
CA GLN A 294 11.98 17.12 2.74
C GLN A 294 12.22 18.58 3.14
N ARG A 295 11.48 19.52 2.59
CA ARG A 295 11.68 20.94 2.90
C ARG A 295 10.87 21.32 4.13
N PRO A 296 11.51 21.80 5.19
CA PRO A 296 10.81 22.40 6.32
C PRO A 296 10.18 23.70 5.83
N GLU A 297 8.88 23.69 5.57
CA GLU A 297 8.12 24.91 5.43
C GLU A 297 7.76 25.42 6.81
N LYS A 298 7.78 26.75 6.98
CA LYS A 298 7.52 27.36 8.28
C LYS A 298 6.14 26.95 8.79
N GLY A 299 6.09 26.35 9.96
CA GLY A 299 4.84 25.96 10.63
C GLY A 299 4.38 24.53 10.38
N HIS A 300 5.08 23.76 9.54
CA HIS A 300 4.74 22.36 9.29
C HIS A 300 5.71 21.43 10.01
N LEU A 301 5.17 20.43 10.69
CA LEU A 301 5.97 19.36 11.28
C LEU A 301 6.39 18.41 10.16
N GLN A 302 7.54 18.68 9.56
CA GLN A 302 8.05 17.82 8.51
C GLN A 302 9.01 16.79 9.06
N HIS A 303 9.08 15.68 8.39
CA HIS A 303 10.01 14.63 8.73
C HIS A 303 11.42 15.06 8.34
N GLU A 304 12.25 15.24 9.33
CA GLU A 304 13.68 15.33 9.15
C GLU A 304 14.22 13.92 8.92
N GLY A 305 14.60 13.61 7.72
CA GLY A 305 15.11 12.28 7.43
C GLY A 305 15.46 12.11 5.95
N PRO A 306 15.97 10.95 5.58
CA PRO A 306 16.29 10.68 4.20
C PRO A 306 15.04 10.65 3.33
N TRP A 307 15.22 10.91 2.06
CA TRP A 307 14.16 10.84 1.07
C TRP A 307 13.58 9.43 0.92
N PHE A 308 14.41 8.41 1.05
CA PHE A 308 14.04 7.02 0.89
C PHE A 308 14.60 6.17 2.03
N HIS A 309 13.76 5.31 2.56
CA HIS A 309 14.13 4.14 3.34
C HIS A 309 13.59 2.88 2.68
N GLY A 310 14.43 1.84 2.57
CA GLY A 310 14.00 0.50 2.23
C GLY A 310 14.33 -0.44 3.37
N PHE A 311 13.36 -1.21 3.87
CA PHE A 311 13.59 -2.16 4.96
C PHE A 311 13.42 -3.59 4.47
N ALA A 312 14.36 -4.45 4.81
CA ALA A 312 14.25 -5.88 4.56
C ALA A 312 14.66 -6.67 5.80
N ALA A 313 13.96 -7.76 6.05
CA ALA A 313 14.30 -8.75 7.06
C ALA A 313 14.54 -10.07 6.36
N VAL A 314 15.80 -10.46 6.26
CA VAL A 314 16.25 -11.67 5.53
C VAL A 314 16.66 -12.73 6.52
N ARG A 315 16.08 -13.92 6.42
CA ARG A 315 16.54 -15.07 7.20
C ARG A 315 17.90 -15.49 6.69
N VAL A 316 18.84 -15.68 7.61
CA VAL A 316 20.19 -16.16 7.28
C VAL A 316 20.39 -17.50 7.96
N PRO A 317 20.42 -18.61 7.19
CA PRO A 317 20.60 -19.95 7.73
C PRO A 317 21.91 -20.10 8.51
N PRO A 318 22.04 -21.11 9.38
CA PRO A 318 23.29 -21.38 10.09
C PRO A 318 24.46 -21.61 9.14
N LYS A 319 25.66 -21.15 9.50
CA LYS A 319 26.91 -21.40 8.76
C LYS A 319 26.79 -21.13 7.26
N SER A 320 26.09 -20.04 6.90
CA SER A 320 25.80 -19.72 5.51
C SER A 320 26.27 -18.33 5.11
N LYS A 321 26.53 -18.19 3.81
CA LYS A 321 26.88 -16.93 3.17
C LYS A 321 26.16 -16.85 1.82
N ARG A 322 25.60 -15.68 1.48
CA ARG A 322 24.98 -15.42 0.18
C ARG A 322 25.20 -13.98 -0.26
N ASP A 323 25.49 -13.83 -1.53
CA ASP A 323 25.55 -12.54 -2.21
C ASP A 323 24.18 -12.23 -2.83
N PHE A 324 23.75 -10.99 -2.67
CA PHE A 324 22.59 -10.41 -3.30
C PHE A 324 22.98 -9.13 -4.05
N VAL A 325 22.12 -8.71 -4.93
CA VAL A 325 22.17 -7.38 -5.56
C VAL A 325 20.93 -6.61 -5.15
N PHE A 326 21.11 -5.51 -4.43
CA PHE A 326 20.07 -4.53 -4.24
C PHE A 326 19.91 -3.71 -5.52
N GLN A 327 18.76 -3.80 -6.15
CA GLN A 327 18.45 -3.13 -7.41
C GLN A 327 17.36 -2.08 -7.18
N MET A 328 17.61 -0.85 -7.65
CA MET A 328 16.61 0.21 -7.66
C MET A 328 16.21 0.51 -9.10
N VAL A 329 14.93 0.32 -9.39
CA VAL A 329 14.29 0.66 -10.66
C VAL A 329 13.65 2.04 -10.53
N TYR A 330 13.94 2.94 -11.47
CA TYR A 330 13.36 4.28 -11.49
C TYR A 330 12.42 4.45 -12.68
N ALA A 331 11.20 4.86 -12.39
CA ALA A 331 10.13 5.24 -13.29
C ALA A 331 9.68 4.19 -14.32
N ARG A 332 10.57 3.55 -15.06
CA ARG A 332 10.24 2.55 -16.07
C ARG A 332 10.95 1.22 -15.84
N TYR A 333 10.33 0.15 -16.32
CA TYR A 333 10.91 -1.18 -16.35
C TYR A 333 10.41 -1.93 -17.58
N GLY A 334 11.33 -2.33 -18.47
CA GLY A 334 10.93 -2.95 -19.72
C GLY A 334 10.17 -2.02 -20.68
N GLY A 335 10.48 -0.73 -20.65
CA GLY A 335 9.84 0.28 -21.52
C GLY A 335 8.47 0.75 -21.02
N VAL A 336 7.97 0.19 -19.90
CA VAL A 336 6.70 0.60 -19.30
C VAL A 336 6.92 1.22 -17.93
N CYS A 337 5.96 2.04 -17.52
CA CYS A 337 6.00 2.69 -16.22
C CYS A 337 5.93 1.64 -15.11
N ALA A 338 6.95 1.61 -14.25
CA ALA A 338 7.02 0.67 -13.15
C ALA A 338 5.84 0.86 -12.19
N ALA A 339 5.26 -0.24 -11.74
CA ALA A 339 4.40 -0.21 -10.56
C ALA A 339 5.23 0.37 -9.39
N SER A 340 4.62 1.14 -8.51
CA SER A 340 5.36 1.77 -7.44
C SER A 340 5.48 0.83 -6.23
N HIS A 341 4.85 1.15 -5.14
CA HIS A 341 5.05 0.41 -3.90
C HIS A 341 3.75 0.39 -3.08
N ALA A 342 3.54 -0.69 -2.36
CA ALA A 342 2.69 -0.69 -1.18
C ALA A 342 3.54 -0.25 0.00
N GLN A 343 2.96 0.30 1.02
CA GLN A 343 3.66 0.78 2.21
C GLN A 343 4.48 2.04 1.93
N LEU A 344 3.81 3.14 1.97
CA LEU A 344 4.45 4.43 1.91
C LEU A 344 4.21 5.15 3.23
N SER A 345 5.27 5.38 3.99
CA SER A 345 5.24 6.42 5.00
C SER A 345 5.31 7.75 4.28
N LEU A 346 4.17 8.38 4.11
CA LEU A 346 4.07 9.65 3.43
C LEU A 346 3.98 10.76 4.45
N ILE A 347 4.78 11.78 4.25
CA ILE A 347 4.67 13.04 4.97
C ILE A 347 4.07 14.00 3.97
N GLY A 348 2.76 14.14 4.02
CA GLY A 348 2.04 14.93 3.05
C GLY A 348 1.61 16.27 3.60
N TRP A 349 1.48 17.27 2.76
CA TRP A 349 0.64 18.45 2.89
C TRP A 349 0.74 19.23 4.20
N GLY A 350 1.92 19.34 4.77
CA GLY A 350 2.14 20.08 6.01
C GLY A 350 1.63 19.41 7.26
N HIS A 351 1.08 18.21 7.16
CA HIS A 351 0.68 17.38 8.28
C HIS A 351 1.62 16.19 8.37
N ASN A 352 2.07 15.83 9.54
CA ASN A 352 2.85 14.61 9.76
C ASN A 352 1.93 13.40 9.68
N GLN A 353 1.59 13.00 8.47
CA GLN A 353 0.75 11.86 8.24
C GLN A 353 1.58 10.73 7.68
N PHE A 354 1.37 9.56 8.23
CA PHE A 354 1.98 8.33 7.79
C PHE A 354 0.88 7.40 7.40
N TRP A 355 0.96 6.93 6.17
CA TRP A 355 -0.05 6.11 5.59
C TRP A 355 0.52 4.77 5.19
N ASP A 356 -0.26 3.77 5.39
CA ASP A 356 -0.05 2.46 4.81
C ASP A 356 -0.64 2.49 3.40
N GLN A 357 0.09 3.09 2.49
CA GLN A 357 -0.39 3.37 1.15
C GLN A 357 0.12 2.41 0.11
N ALA A 358 -0.68 2.22 -0.92
CA ALA A 358 -0.22 1.76 -2.21
C ALA A 358 -0.20 2.96 -3.16
N ALA A 359 0.95 3.33 -3.64
CA ALA A 359 1.11 4.39 -4.61
C ALA A 359 1.26 3.81 -6.01
N VAL A 360 0.40 4.21 -6.92
CA VAL A 360 0.56 3.88 -8.33
C VAL A 360 1.60 4.80 -8.91
N GLY A 361 2.72 4.23 -9.25
CA GLY A 361 3.76 4.99 -9.82
C GLY A 361 4.03 4.67 -11.28
N SER A 362 3.23 5.15 -12.17
CA SER A 362 3.80 5.40 -13.45
C SER A 362 4.46 6.74 -13.39
N PHE A 363 5.63 7.01 -13.36
CA PHE A 363 6.33 8.29 -13.27
C PHE A 363 6.12 9.11 -12.00
N GLY A 364 5.27 8.69 -11.09
CA GLY A 364 5.10 9.48 -9.90
C GLY A 364 3.96 9.02 -9.00
N GLU A 365 3.51 9.93 -8.16
CA GLU A 365 2.41 9.75 -7.24
C GLU A 365 1.08 9.88 -7.96
N SER A 366 0.66 8.81 -8.55
CA SER A 366 -0.53 8.87 -9.38
C SER A 366 -1.80 8.59 -8.58
N ILE A 367 -1.77 7.61 -7.70
CA ILE A 367 -2.88 7.25 -6.81
C ILE A 367 -2.29 6.83 -5.47
N CYS A 368 -2.83 7.37 -4.39
CA CYS A 368 -2.46 7.00 -3.05
C CYS A 368 -3.69 6.45 -2.33
N PHE A 369 -3.59 5.23 -1.83
CA PHE A 369 -4.64 4.57 -1.07
C PHE A 369 -4.28 4.58 0.41
N GLU A 370 -5.24 4.95 1.23
CA GLU A 370 -5.07 5.06 2.66
C GLU A 370 -6.09 4.17 3.38
N PRO A 371 -5.64 3.17 4.12
CA PRO A 371 -6.54 2.36 4.94
C PRO A 371 -7.01 3.13 6.17
N GLY A 372 -8.05 2.65 6.83
CA GLY A 372 -8.70 3.29 7.98
C GLY A 372 -7.86 3.45 9.23
N ARG A 373 -6.56 3.23 9.14
CA ARG A 373 -5.62 3.28 10.25
C ARG A 373 -5.44 4.66 10.84
N VAL A 374 -5.20 5.65 9.98
CA VAL A 374 -4.83 6.99 10.39
C VAL A 374 -6.02 7.92 10.43
N GLN A 375 -6.88 7.90 9.43
CA GLN A 375 -8.01 8.82 9.32
C GLN A 375 -9.37 8.18 9.64
N ARG A 376 -9.38 6.95 10.13
CA ARG A 376 -10.62 6.22 10.47
C ARG A 376 -11.53 5.97 9.25
N ARG A 377 -11.02 6.16 8.04
CA ARG A 377 -11.66 5.87 6.75
C ARG A 377 -10.64 5.28 5.82
N SER A 378 -11.07 4.34 5.00
CA SER A 378 -10.25 3.87 3.88
C SER A 378 -10.62 4.63 2.65
N PHE A 379 -9.70 5.37 2.09
CA PHE A 379 -9.99 6.20 0.94
C PHE A 379 -8.79 6.35 0.00
N ILE A 380 -9.08 6.85 -1.18
CA ILE A 380 -8.10 7.30 -2.15
C ILE A 380 -7.77 8.74 -1.79
N THR A 381 -6.55 8.98 -1.31
CA THR A 381 -6.14 10.29 -0.80
C THR A 381 -5.95 11.28 -1.92
N ASP A 382 -5.28 10.83 -2.99
CA ASP A 382 -4.78 11.73 -4.03
C ASP A 382 -4.64 11.01 -5.37
N VAL A 383 -4.91 11.71 -6.45
CA VAL A 383 -4.72 11.25 -7.82
C VAL A 383 -4.00 12.33 -8.62
N ARG A 384 -2.68 12.20 -8.74
CA ARG A 384 -1.80 13.18 -9.44
C ARG A 384 -0.90 12.47 -10.42
N PRO A 385 -1.35 12.17 -11.62
CA PRO A 385 -0.49 11.55 -12.60
C PRO A 385 0.64 12.49 -13.04
N LEU A 386 1.79 11.92 -13.30
CA LEU A 386 2.87 12.62 -13.97
C LEU A 386 2.61 12.65 -15.47
N MET A 387 2.58 13.83 -16.04
CA MET A 387 2.15 14.05 -17.42
C MET A 387 3.13 14.94 -18.16
N THR A 388 3.09 14.93 -19.50
CA THR A 388 3.80 15.92 -20.29
C THR A 388 3.18 17.29 -20.11
N LEU A 389 4.00 18.34 -20.09
CA LEU A 389 3.52 19.70 -19.97
C LEU A 389 2.89 20.17 -21.28
N PRO A 390 1.65 20.67 -21.31
CA PRO A 390 0.93 21.03 -22.54
C PRO A 390 1.66 22.04 -23.43
N ARG A 391 2.44 22.93 -22.84
CA ARG A 391 3.16 23.98 -23.57
C ARG A 391 4.58 23.60 -24.00
N GLN A 392 5.02 22.38 -23.63
CA GLN A 392 6.38 21.91 -23.92
C GLN A 392 6.39 20.43 -24.29
N PRO A 393 5.53 19.94 -25.18
CA PRO A 393 5.43 18.51 -25.51
C PRO A 393 6.75 17.96 -26.09
N ASP A 394 7.52 18.82 -26.78
CA ASP A 394 8.81 18.43 -27.38
C ASP A 394 10.00 18.58 -26.44
N ALA A 395 9.79 19.12 -25.25
CA ALA A 395 10.87 19.41 -24.30
C ALA A 395 11.34 18.19 -23.50
N LYS A 396 10.79 17.01 -23.78
CA LYS A 396 11.12 15.77 -23.04
C LYS A 396 11.05 15.94 -21.52
N ARG A 397 10.06 16.65 -21.05
CA ARG A 397 9.86 16.98 -19.65
C ARG A 397 8.50 16.54 -19.16
N TRP A 398 8.47 16.09 -17.93
CA TRP A 398 7.28 15.60 -17.24
C TRP A 398 7.00 16.49 -16.04
N GLY A 399 5.75 16.74 -15.78
CA GLY A 399 5.28 17.50 -14.63
C GLY A 399 4.05 16.87 -14.00
N TRP A 400 3.80 17.22 -12.75
CA TRP A 400 2.62 16.76 -12.03
C TRP A 400 1.35 17.39 -12.56
N ALA A 401 0.32 16.57 -12.75
CA ALA A 401 -1.04 17.09 -12.84
C ALA A 401 -1.49 17.57 -11.46
N GLU A 402 -2.45 18.47 -11.45
CA GLU A 402 -3.17 18.76 -10.21
C GLU A 402 -3.96 17.54 -9.74
N ASN A 403 -4.24 17.50 -8.43
CA ASN A 403 -5.06 16.44 -7.87
C ASN A 403 -6.45 16.43 -8.54
N CYS A 404 -6.74 15.35 -9.25
CA CYS A 404 -8.03 15.21 -9.91
C CYS A 404 -9.10 14.56 -9.01
N GLY A 405 -8.81 14.38 -7.73
CA GLY A 405 -9.74 13.95 -6.70
C GLY A 405 -9.42 12.59 -6.11
N GLY A 406 -9.97 12.37 -4.95
CA GLY A 406 -9.90 11.12 -4.20
C GLY A 406 -11.21 10.34 -4.21
N GLY A 407 -11.46 9.55 -3.16
CA GLY A 407 -12.68 8.79 -3.00
C GLY A 407 -12.68 7.97 -1.73
N ASP A 408 -13.77 7.30 -1.45
CA ASP A 408 -13.90 6.37 -0.31
C ASP A 408 -14.17 4.94 -0.78
N PHE A 409 -13.56 3.95 -0.14
CA PHE A 409 -13.88 2.54 -0.38
C PHE A 409 -15.24 2.15 0.19
N LEU A 410 -15.56 2.63 1.38
CA LEU A 410 -16.87 2.51 2.00
C LEU A 410 -17.18 3.80 2.74
N LEU A 411 -18.30 4.42 2.38
CA LEU A 411 -18.79 5.60 3.07
C LEU A 411 -20.13 5.27 3.70
N TRP A 412 -20.22 5.35 5.02
CA TRP A 412 -21.46 5.16 5.74
C TRP A 412 -21.67 6.30 6.74
N LYS A 413 -22.76 7.07 6.51
CA LYS A 413 -23.26 8.09 7.40
C LYS A 413 -24.56 7.57 8.01
N ASP A 414 -24.61 7.37 9.33
CA ASP A 414 -25.76 6.82 10.04
C ASP A 414 -26.98 7.74 10.02
N THR A 415 -28.10 7.30 10.58
CA THR A 415 -29.33 8.07 10.64
C THR A 415 -29.25 9.32 11.54
N ALA A 416 -28.24 9.37 12.41
CA ALA A 416 -27.92 10.56 13.22
C ALA A 416 -27.00 11.55 12.52
N GLY A 417 -26.62 11.29 11.26
CA GLY A 417 -25.76 12.15 10.47
C GLY A 417 -24.26 11.99 10.80
N ARG A 418 -23.83 10.92 11.46
CA ARG A 418 -22.44 10.70 11.84
C ARG A 418 -21.79 9.70 10.89
N TYR A 419 -20.62 10.07 10.35
CA TYR A 419 -19.82 9.12 9.60
C TYR A 419 -19.29 8.02 10.52
N GLN A 420 -19.46 6.78 10.07
CA GLN A 420 -19.01 5.61 10.82
C GLN A 420 -17.57 5.28 10.43
N PRO A 421 -16.65 5.32 11.40
CA PRO A 421 -15.25 5.10 11.12
C PRO A 421 -14.96 3.62 10.85
N MET A 422 -13.98 3.38 9.98
CA MET A 422 -13.37 2.08 9.74
C MET A 422 -12.12 1.93 10.61
N LYS A 423 -11.84 0.72 11.06
CA LYS A 423 -10.58 0.37 11.71
C LYS A 423 -9.89 -0.76 10.96
N ALA A 424 -8.62 -0.56 10.67
CA ALA A 424 -7.79 -1.58 10.05
C ALA A 424 -7.53 -2.73 11.04
N THR A 425 -7.72 -3.96 10.58
CA THR A 425 -7.44 -5.17 11.36
C THR A 425 -6.23 -5.92 10.83
N ARG A 426 -5.95 -5.81 9.54
CA ARG A 426 -4.81 -6.44 8.90
C ARG A 426 -4.51 -5.84 7.53
N THR A 427 -3.21 -5.74 7.20
CA THR A 427 -2.71 -5.47 5.86
C THR A 427 -1.94 -6.67 5.36
N ASP A 428 -2.26 -7.14 4.15
CA ASP A 428 -1.62 -8.29 3.49
C ASP A 428 -0.82 -7.75 2.28
N TYR A 429 0.51 -7.79 2.34
CA TYR A 429 1.40 -7.41 1.25
C TYR A 429 1.71 -8.62 0.39
N ARG A 430 1.29 -8.62 -0.88
CA ARG A 430 1.34 -9.78 -1.76
C ARG A 430 2.39 -9.69 -2.84
N SER A 431 2.46 -8.56 -3.53
CA SER A 431 3.42 -8.30 -4.59
C SER A 431 4.09 -6.95 -4.42
N HIS A 432 5.39 -6.92 -4.59
CA HIS A 432 6.24 -5.76 -4.42
C HIS A 432 7.32 -5.71 -5.48
N GLY A 433 6.99 -5.22 -6.65
CA GLY A 433 7.97 -5.14 -7.71
C GLY A 433 7.55 -4.19 -8.82
N PRO A 434 8.40 -4.01 -9.84
CA PRO A 434 8.16 -3.03 -10.88
C PRO A 434 7.07 -3.43 -11.89
N CYS A 435 6.62 -4.68 -11.91
CA CYS A 435 5.54 -5.12 -12.78
C CYS A 435 4.17 -5.04 -12.12
N LEU A 436 4.12 -5.32 -10.81
CA LEU A 436 2.88 -5.36 -10.04
C LEU A 436 3.14 -5.01 -8.58
N THR A 437 2.30 -4.14 -8.03
CA THR A 437 2.13 -3.97 -6.58
C THR A 437 0.74 -4.44 -6.21
N ASP A 438 0.63 -5.33 -5.23
CA ASP A 438 -0.65 -5.89 -4.76
C ASP A 438 -0.70 -5.89 -3.23
N VAL A 439 -1.71 -5.22 -2.69
CA VAL A 439 -1.93 -5.09 -1.26
C VAL A 439 -3.39 -5.36 -0.91
N GLY A 440 -3.62 -6.08 0.16
CA GLY A 440 -4.94 -6.35 0.72
C GLY A 440 -5.13 -5.69 2.07
N TYR A 441 -6.29 -5.10 2.30
CA TYR A 441 -6.69 -4.51 3.56
C TYR A 441 -7.89 -5.27 4.12
N ARG A 442 -7.85 -5.56 5.42
CA ARG A 442 -9.01 -6.03 6.18
C ARG A 442 -9.36 -4.99 7.22
N GLU A 443 -10.60 -4.61 7.22
CA GLU A 443 -11.12 -3.57 8.09
C GLU A 443 -12.51 -3.95 8.61
N GLU A 444 -12.98 -3.22 9.59
CA GLU A 444 -14.35 -3.28 10.05
C GLU A 444 -14.79 -1.91 10.55
N THR A 445 -16.11 -1.67 10.55
CA THR A 445 -16.64 -0.49 11.23
C THR A 445 -16.36 -0.57 12.73
N SER A 446 -16.25 0.56 13.40
CA SER A 446 -15.88 0.62 14.83
C SER A 446 -16.83 -0.21 15.72
N GLY A 447 -18.12 -0.28 15.37
CA GLY A 447 -19.08 -1.11 16.06
C GLY A 447 -19.17 -2.55 15.56
N GLY A 448 -18.40 -2.91 14.53
CA GLY A 448 -18.37 -4.26 13.93
C GLY A 448 -19.61 -4.59 13.10
N GLU A 449 -20.31 -3.59 12.57
CA GLU A 449 -21.53 -3.78 11.77
C GLU A 449 -21.19 -4.29 10.36
N ILE A 450 -20.11 -3.79 9.77
CA ILE A 450 -19.63 -4.19 8.44
C ILE A 450 -18.19 -4.64 8.55
N ALA A 451 -17.89 -5.82 8.02
CA ALA A 451 -16.52 -6.26 7.75
C ALA A 451 -16.16 -5.97 6.29
N ALA A 452 -15.02 -5.36 6.06
CA ALA A 452 -14.53 -5.00 4.75
C ALA A 452 -13.23 -5.75 4.41
N ARG A 453 -13.14 -6.21 3.17
CA ARG A 453 -11.91 -6.71 2.56
C ARG A 453 -11.72 -5.98 1.25
N MET A 454 -10.58 -5.33 1.12
CA MET A 454 -10.24 -4.56 -0.07
C MET A 454 -8.88 -5.04 -0.56
N GLN A 455 -8.75 -5.21 -1.85
CA GLN A 455 -7.49 -5.50 -2.52
C GLN A 455 -7.26 -4.43 -3.57
N VAL A 456 -6.06 -3.89 -3.59
CA VAL A 456 -5.60 -2.89 -4.54
C VAL A 456 -4.44 -3.48 -5.32
N SER A 457 -4.61 -3.66 -6.62
CA SER A 457 -3.59 -4.19 -7.52
C SER A 457 -3.22 -3.14 -8.56
N LEU A 458 -1.94 -2.79 -8.60
CA LEU A 458 -1.37 -1.72 -9.40
C LEU A 458 -0.37 -2.34 -10.40
N PRO A 459 -0.77 -2.60 -11.65
CA PRO A 459 0.15 -3.08 -12.67
C PRO A 459 0.99 -1.94 -13.24
N ALA A 460 2.17 -2.28 -13.74
CA ALA A 460 2.92 -1.38 -14.60
C ALA A 460 2.18 -1.17 -15.93
N THR A 461 2.11 0.08 -16.37
CA THR A 461 1.45 0.48 -17.61
C THR A 461 2.24 1.55 -18.36
N ASN A 462 2.07 1.65 -19.65
CA ASN A 462 2.64 2.74 -20.45
C ASN A 462 1.57 3.62 -21.11
N ASP A 463 0.34 3.40 -20.74
CA ASP A 463 -0.83 4.07 -21.28
C ASP A 463 -1.61 4.77 -20.14
N HIS A 464 -2.87 4.46 -19.97
CA HIS A 464 -3.67 4.94 -18.86
C HIS A 464 -3.20 4.31 -17.54
N LEU A 465 -3.31 5.05 -16.46
CA LEU A 465 -3.20 4.47 -15.14
C LEU A 465 -4.40 3.58 -14.87
N ARG A 466 -4.13 2.34 -14.54
CA ARG A 466 -5.14 1.35 -14.18
C ARG A 466 -4.90 0.87 -12.77
N THR A 467 -5.97 0.78 -12.01
CA THR A 467 -5.94 0.19 -10.68
C THR A 467 -7.10 -0.76 -10.52
N PHE A 468 -6.81 -1.99 -10.19
CA PHE A 468 -7.82 -2.99 -9.94
C PHE A 468 -8.16 -3.04 -8.47
N LEU A 469 -9.44 -2.85 -8.16
CA LEU A 469 -9.96 -2.85 -6.81
C LEU A 469 -10.89 -4.06 -6.66
N ARG A 470 -10.61 -4.94 -5.72
CA ARG A 470 -11.53 -6.00 -5.33
C ARG A 470 -12.08 -5.66 -3.96
N LEU A 471 -13.39 -5.48 -3.89
CA LEU A 471 -14.09 -5.04 -2.70
C LEU A 471 -15.04 -6.13 -2.23
N ARG A 472 -15.05 -6.39 -0.91
CA ARG A 472 -16.04 -7.25 -0.27
C ARG A 472 -16.47 -6.62 1.05
N TYR A 473 -17.76 -6.35 1.17
CA TYR A 473 -18.39 -5.85 2.37
C TYR A 473 -19.42 -6.87 2.84
N ASP A 474 -19.26 -7.37 4.08
CA ASP A 474 -20.15 -8.33 4.70
C ASP A 474 -20.88 -7.65 5.87
N VAL A 475 -22.19 -7.53 5.81
CA VAL A 475 -23.01 -6.94 6.87
C VAL A 475 -23.17 -7.97 7.99
N ARG A 476 -22.80 -7.60 9.20
CA ARG A 476 -22.83 -8.45 10.41
C ARG A 476 -23.91 -8.03 11.41
N LYS A 477 -24.31 -6.75 11.39
CA LYS A 477 -25.38 -6.18 12.21
C LYS A 477 -26.27 -5.30 11.34
N PRO A 478 -27.55 -5.11 11.70
CA PRO A 478 -28.43 -4.22 10.95
C PRO A 478 -27.86 -2.80 10.87
N ILE A 479 -27.91 -2.21 9.69
CA ILE A 479 -27.51 -0.81 9.46
C ILE A 479 -28.59 -0.05 8.73
N ARG A 480 -28.75 1.24 9.11
CA ARG A 480 -29.52 2.26 8.40
C ARG A 480 -28.63 3.47 8.17
N TRP A 481 -28.98 4.30 7.22
CA TRP A 481 -28.13 5.42 6.80
C TRP A 481 -28.91 6.64 6.35
N GLN A 482 -28.27 7.79 6.42
CA GLN A 482 -28.57 8.96 5.62
C GLN A 482 -27.84 8.91 4.30
N ARG A 483 -26.60 8.35 4.28
CA ARG A 483 -25.77 8.17 3.09
C ARG A 483 -24.98 6.88 3.20
N LEU A 484 -25.01 6.06 2.14
CA LEU A 484 -24.23 4.84 2.04
C LEU A 484 -23.70 4.70 0.62
N ALA A 485 -22.39 4.59 0.50
CA ALA A 485 -21.73 4.27 -0.76
C ALA A 485 -20.76 3.11 -0.56
N PHE A 486 -20.84 2.12 -1.44
CA PHE A 486 -19.94 0.97 -1.47
C PHE A 486 -18.62 1.27 -2.18
N PHE A 487 -18.58 2.35 -2.92
CA PHE A 487 -17.40 2.96 -3.51
C PHE A 487 -17.76 4.38 -3.93
N GLN A 488 -16.86 5.30 -3.67
CA GLN A 488 -16.98 6.69 -4.09
C GLN A 488 -15.74 7.09 -4.86
N LEU A 489 -15.92 7.70 -6.01
CA LEU A 489 -14.86 8.42 -6.71
C LEU A 489 -15.23 9.90 -6.72
N GLY A 490 -14.48 10.68 -5.97
CA GLY A 490 -14.66 12.13 -5.85
C GLY A 490 -13.97 12.90 -6.97
N ALA A 491 -14.35 14.13 -7.12
CA ALA A 491 -13.72 15.10 -7.96
C ALA A 491 -13.33 16.30 -7.12
N ASP A 492 -12.04 16.41 -6.79
CA ASP A 492 -11.52 17.60 -6.14
C ASP A 492 -11.28 18.72 -7.17
N PHE A 493 -11.54 19.94 -6.73
CA PHE A 493 -11.32 21.11 -7.55
C PHE A 493 -10.51 22.13 -6.76
N TYR A 494 -9.27 22.24 -7.12
CA TYR A 494 -8.44 23.35 -6.69
C TYR A 494 -8.53 24.42 -7.76
N ASN A 495 -9.18 25.52 -7.46
CA ASN A 495 -9.33 26.73 -8.28
C ASN A 495 -10.26 26.64 -9.51
N ASP A 496 -11.23 27.50 -9.56
CA ASP A 496 -12.11 27.91 -10.69
C ASP A 496 -12.37 26.85 -11.74
N VAL A 497 -13.30 25.98 -11.45
CA VAL A 497 -13.54 24.81 -12.26
C VAL A 497 -14.52 25.07 -13.38
N PRO A 498 -14.17 24.66 -14.59
CA PRO A 498 -15.16 24.50 -15.64
C PRO A 498 -16.07 23.30 -15.30
N ALA A 499 -17.25 23.35 -15.87
CA ALA A 499 -18.25 22.30 -15.75
C ALA A 499 -17.63 20.91 -15.93
N ARG A 500 -17.71 20.09 -14.90
CA ARG A 500 -17.40 18.66 -15.03
C ARG A 500 -18.63 17.94 -15.53
N ARG A 501 -18.37 16.91 -16.31
CA ARG A 501 -19.39 16.04 -16.85
C ARG A 501 -19.25 14.66 -16.25
N VAL A 502 -20.38 14.00 -16.07
CA VAL A 502 -20.44 12.59 -15.69
C VAL A 502 -21.08 11.85 -16.84
N ALA A 503 -20.45 10.76 -17.25
CA ALA A 503 -21.02 9.86 -18.24
C ALA A 503 -21.10 8.44 -17.69
N ILE A 504 -22.13 7.74 -18.06
CA ILE A 504 -22.31 6.31 -17.80
C ILE A 504 -22.56 5.56 -19.09
N GLY A 505 -22.10 4.34 -19.16
CA GLY A 505 -22.31 3.48 -20.32
C GLY A 505 -22.03 2.02 -20.01
N ASN A 506 -21.96 1.23 -21.06
CA ASN A 506 -21.66 -0.19 -21.02
C ASN A 506 -20.79 -0.58 -22.24
N LEU A 507 -20.62 -1.88 -22.48
CA LEU A 507 -19.81 -2.38 -23.59
C LEU A 507 -20.29 -1.92 -24.97
N THR A 508 -21.56 -1.52 -25.12
CA THR A 508 -22.12 -1.08 -26.42
C THR A 508 -21.88 0.41 -26.67
N GLY A 509 -21.51 1.19 -25.65
CA GLY A 509 -21.20 2.61 -25.78
C GLY A 509 -21.75 3.47 -24.65
N LEU A 510 -21.93 4.77 -24.97
CA LEU A 510 -22.49 5.76 -24.07
C LEU A 510 -23.99 5.50 -23.82
N GLY A 511 -24.38 5.47 -22.56
CA GLY A 511 -25.78 5.45 -22.15
C GLY A 511 -26.32 6.84 -21.90
N GLU A 512 -25.66 7.60 -21.05
CA GLU A 512 -26.04 8.97 -20.70
C GLU A 512 -24.83 9.81 -20.32
N GLU A 513 -24.89 11.12 -20.59
CA GLU A 513 -23.92 12.10 -20.18
C GLU A 513 -24.65 13.37 -19.69
N TRP A 514 -24.20 13.92 -18.56
CA TRP A 514 -24.78 15.13 -17.99
C TRP A 514 -23.75 16.01 -17.28
N GLU A 515 -24.10 17.26 -17.07
CA GLU A 515 -23.39 18.17 -16.21
C GLU A 515 -24.05 18.17 -14.82
N PRO A 516 -23.36 17.74 -13.75
CA PRO A 516 -23.91 17.77 -12.41
C PRO A 516 -24.25 19.20 -11.99
N ARG A 517 -25.39 19.38 -11.36
CA ARG A 517 -25.76 20.67 -10.80
C ARG A 517 -24.83 21.07 -9.66
N ARG A 518 -24.70 22.37 -9.46
CA ARG A 518 -24.03 22.91 -8.29
C ARG A 518 -25.02 22.88 -7.12
N ALA A 519 -24.71 22.08 -6.11
CA ALA A 519 -25.53 21.91 -4.92
C ALA A 519 -24.63 21.66 -3.72
N LYS A 520 -25.17 21.87 -2.52
CA LYS A 520 -24.44 21.67 -1.28
C LYS A 520 -25.01 20.48 -0.54
N ASP A 521 -24.18 19.44 -0.36
CA ASP A 521 -24.50 18.24 0.39
C ASP A 521 -25.81 17.55 -0.05
N GLU A 522 -26.01 17.47 -1.37
CA GLU A 522 -27.21 16.91 -1.99
C GLU A 522 -26.86 15.94 -3.12
N TYR A 523 -27.78 15.02 -3.38
CA TYR A 523 -27.74 14.22 -4.59
C TYR A 523 -28.26 15.03 -5.79
N ASP A 524 -27.47 15.06 -6.86
CA ASP A 524 -27.94 15.54 -8.17
C ASP A 524 -28.78 14.45 -8.86
N ARG A 525 -28.26 13.22 -8.88
CA ARG A 525 -28.98 12.04 -9.33
C ARG A 525 -28.85 10.93 -8.31
N GLN A 526 -29.95 10.18 -8.11
CA GLN A 526 -29.98 9.11 -7.12
C GLN A 526 -30.26 7.77 -7.78
N ALA A 527 -29.42 6.81 -7.42
CA ALA A 527 -29.60 5.39 -7.70
C ALA A 527 -30.01 5.08 -9.17
N VAL A 528 -29.27 5.68 -10.11
CA VAL A 528 -29.39 5.35 -11.53
C VAL A 528 -28.88 3.92 -11.75
N PRO A 529 -29.65 3.02 -12.39
CA PRO A 529 -29.20 1.65 -12.58
C PRO A 529 -28.04 1.58 -13.57
N LEU A 530 -27.05 0.75 -13.24
CA LEU A 530 -25.98 0.36 -14.15
C LEU A 530 -26.26 -1.04 -14.71
N ALA A 531 -25.79 -1.30 -15.92
CA ALA A 531 -26.08 -2.56 -16.62
C ALA A 531 -25.33 -3.80 -16.08
N GLY A 532 -24.67 -3.71 -14.91
CA GLY A 532 -23.90 -4.80 -14.33
C GLY A 532 -22.45 -4.84 -14.81
N ALA A 533 -21.89 -6.02 -15.02
CA ALA A 533 -20.53 -6.18 -15.51
C ALA A 533 -20.33 -5.53 -16.89
N GLY A 534 -19.21 -4.82 -17.07
CA GLY A 534 -18.93 -4.02 -18.26
C GLY A 534 -19.56 -2.63 -18.27
N SER A 535 -20.34 -2.26 -17.24
CA SER A 535 -20.76 -0.87 -17.04
C SER A 535 -19.56 -0.03 -16.69
N TRP A 536 -19.59 1.23 -17.09
CA TRP A 536 -18.53 2.18 -16.76
C TRP A 536 -19.09 3.56 -16.41
N VAL A 537 -18.30 4.29 -15.66
CA VAL A 537 -18.57 5.65 -15.23
C VAL A 537 -17.35 6.51 -15.52
N SER A 538 -17.56 7.67 -16.15
CA SER A 538 -16.51 8.64 -16.43
C SER A 538 -16.81 9.96 -15.74
N VAL A 539 -15.82 10.52 -15.06
CA VAL A 539 -15.85 11.88 -14.51
C VAL A 539 -14.76 12.68 -15.22
N HIS A 540 -15.14 13.57 -16.09
CA HIS A 540 -14.25 14.22 -17.03
C HIS A 540 -14.56 15.70 -17.22
N GLY A 541 -13.61 16.42 -17.80
CA GLY A 541 -13.68 17.84 -18.11
C GLY A 541 -12.28 18.41 -18.23
N VAL A 542 -12.17 19.57 -18.85
CA VAL A 542 -10.91 20.29 -19.01
C VAL A 542 -10.88 21.46 -18.07
N GLU A 543 -9.88 21.51 -17.20
CA GLU A 543 -9.64 22.64 -16.32
C GLU A 543 -8.89 23.74 -17.08
N ARG A 544 -9.64 24.65 -17.70
CA ARG A 544 -9.06 25.71 -18.53
C ARG A 544 -8.07 26.60 -17.79
N ALA A 545 -8.33 26.88 -16.52
CA ALA A 545 -7.42 27.70 -15.71
C ALA A 545 -6.07 27.03 -15.50
N MET A 546 -6.03 25.71 -15.33
CA MET A 546 -4.81 24.93 -15.20
C MET A 546 -4.04 24.86 -16.52
N LEU A 547 -4.73 24.66 -17.64
CA LEU A 547 -4.13 24.70 -18.97
C LEU A 547 -3.50 26.07 -19.26
N GLN A 548 -4.15 27.15 -18.84
CA GLN A 548 -3.60 28.52 -18.97
C GLN A 548 -2.31 28.70 -18.13
N LYS A 549 -2.22 28.05 -16.96
CA LYS A 549 -1.02 28.04 -16.12
C LYS A 549 0.06 27.09 -16.65
N GLY A 550 -0.21 26.32 -17.70
CA GLY A 550 0.71 25.34 -18.25
C GLY A 550 0.80 24.05 -17.42
N GLN A 551 -0.20 23.77 -16.60
CA GLN A 551 -0.30 22.53 -15.83
C GLN A 551 -1.06 21.48 -16.64
N ALA A 552 -0.67 20.23 -16.49
CA ALA A 552 -1.38 19.11 -17.07
C ALA A 552 -2.65 18.79 -16.29
N THR A 553 -3.69 18.31 -17.00
CA THR A 553 -4.96 17.91 -16.41
C THR A 553 -5.27 16.45 -16.72
N ALA A 554 -5.92 15.78 -15.78
CA ALA A 554 -6.36 14.38 -15.92
C ALA A 554 -7.87 14.27 -15.68
N SER A 555 -8.44 13.28 -16.35
CA SER A 555 -9.78 12.78 -16.11
C SER A 555 -9.71 11.36 -15.55
N ARG A 556 -10.82 10.84 -15.04
CA ARG A 556 -10.88 9.54 -14.44
C ARG A 556 -12.23 8.90 -14.59
N GLY A 557 -12.25 7.62 -14.34
CA GLY A 557 -13.49 6.85 -14.31
C GLY A 557 -13.23 5.48 -13.72
N PHE A 558 -14.23 4.66 -13.70
CA PHE A 558 -14.08 3.26 -13.34
C PHE A 558 -15.00 2.36 -14.19
N VAL A 559 -14.55 1.12 -14.31
CA VAL A 559 -15.29 0.04 -14.96
C VAL A 559 -15.71 -0.97 -13.90
N VAL A 560 -16.98 -1.39 -13.91
CA VAL A 560 -17.46 -2.50 -13.10
C VAL A 560 -17.12 -3.80 -13.81
N ARG A 561 -16.07 -4.49 -13.37
CA ARG A 561 -15.63 -5.76 -13.97
C ARG A 561 -16.52 -6.92 -13.54
N THR A 562 -16.81 -6.97 -12.24
CA THR A 562 -17.75 -7.93 -11.66
C THR A 562 -18.59 -7.25 -10.59
N TRP A 563 -19.81 -7.72 -10.43
CA TRP A 563 -20.70 -7.27 -9.35
C TRP A 563 -21.57 -8.42 -8.90
N ARG A 564 -21.55 -8.66 -7.60
CA ARG A 564 -22.44 -9.60 -6.93
C ARG A 564 -22.87 -9.01 -5.59
N ALA A 565 -24.14 -8.79 -5.40
CA ALA A 565 -24.64 -8.23 -4.15
C ALA A 565 -25.97 -8.88 -3.75
N VAL A 566 -26.16 -8.99 -2.44
CA VAL A 566 -27.45 -9.27 -1.80
C VAL A 566 -27.70 -8.11 -0.85
N LEU A 567 -28.77 -7.35 -1.08
CA LEU A 567 -29.12 -6.18 -0.31
C LEU A 567 -30.62 -6.25 0.03
N GLY A 568 -30.93 -6.13 1.33
CA GLY A 568 -32.30 -6.36 1.82
C GLY A 568 -32.78 -7.78 1.52
N GLY A 569 -31.87 -8.76 1.56
CA GLY A 569 -32.15 -10.18 1.31
C GLY A 569 -32.38 -10.54 -0.16
N LYS A 570 -32.14 -9.65 -1.11
CA LYS A 570 -32.37 -9.87 -2.56
C LYS A 570 -31.12 -9.56 -3.38
N ALA A 571 -30.94 -10.28 -4.49
CA ALA A 571 -29.92 -9.96 -5.47
C ALA A 571 -30.10 -8.52 -5.98
N ALA A 572 -29.02 -7.75 -6.00
CA ALA A 572 -29.04 -6.33 -6.35
C ALA A 572 -28.04 -6.02 -7.45
N ALA A 573 -28.47 -5.30 -8.48
CA ALA A 573 -27.60 -4.73 -9.48
C ALA A 573 -26.90 -3.46 -8.97
N PRO A 574 -25.76 -3.06 -9.57
CA PRO A 574 -25.10 -1.83 -9.18
C PRO A 574 -25.93 -0.59 -9.59
N HIS A 575 -25.97 0.38 -8.72
CA HIS A 575 -26.61 1.68 -8.97
C HIS A 575 -25.64 2.81 -8.69
N LEU A 576 -25.74 3.88 -9.44
CA LEU A 576 -24.91 5.07 -9.32
C LEU A 576 -25.71 6.26 -8.81
N SER A 577 -25.13 6.98 -7.86
CA SER A 577 -25.59 8.33 -7.50
C SER A 577 -24.51 9.35 -7.79
N THR A 578 -24.91 10.58 -8.07
CA THR A 578 -24.02 11.74 -8.14
C THR A 578 -24.30 12.62 -6.95
N TYR A 579 -23.31 12.81 -6.10
CA TYR A 579 -23.39 13.62 -4.88
C TYR A 579 -22.58 14.90 -5.04
N CYS A 580 -23.19 16.02 -4.71
CA CYS A 580 -22.58 17.35 -4.82
C CYS A 580 -22.28 17.89 -3.44
N THR A 581 -21.05 18.36 -3.24
CA THR A 581 -20.65 19.05 -2.01
C THR A 581 -20.10 20.43 -2.33
N GLU A 582 -20.19 21.33 -1.40
CA GLU A 582 -19.58 22.66 -1.48
C GLU A 582 -18.52 22.79 -0.38
N TRP A 583 -17.31 23.17 -0.75
CA TRP A 583 -16.24 23.45 0.19
C TRP A 583 -15.70 24.86 -0.02
N GLY A 584 -16.11 25.77 0.85
CA GLY A 584 -15.83 27.18 0.69
C GLY A 584 -16.72 27.85 -0.37
N LYS A 585 -16.49 29.12 -0.61
CA LYS A 585 -17.38 29.98 -1.40
C LYS A 585 -17.46 29.61 -2.89
N ASP A 586 -16.42 28.97 -3.42
CA ASP A 586 -16.28 28.77 -4.88
C ASP A 586 -15.84 27.34 -5.26
N ASN A 587 -15.86 26.40 -4.32
CA ASN A 587 -15.35 25.06 -4.53
C ASN A 587 -16.47 24.02 -4.48
N HIS A 588 -17.04 23.70 -5.62
CA HIS A 588 -18.05 22.66 -5.75
C HIS A 588 -17.38 21.33 -6.11
N ARG A 589 -17.76 20.28 -5.40
CA ARG A 589 -17.24 18.92 -5.63
C ARG A 589 -18.37 18.00 -6.08
N THR A 590 -18.05 17.13 -7.02
CA THR A 590 -18.94 16.08 -7.48
C THR A 590 -18.29 14.74 -7.17
N ALA A 591 -19.04 13.86 -6.52
CA ALA A 591 -18.67 12.47 -6.32
C ALA A 591 -19.65 11.55 -7.02
N VAL A 592 -19.14 10.52 -7.65
CA VAL A 592 -19.94 9.40 -8.18
C VAL A 592 -19.84 8.24 -7.19
N GLU A 593 -20.99 7.65 -6.84
CA GLU A 593 -21.12 6.69 -5.75
C GLU A 593 -21.86 5.45 -6.20
N LEU A 594 -21.28 4.27 -5.91
CA LEU A 594 -22.02 3.01 -6.01
C LEU A 594 -22.86 2.85 -4.76
N VAL A 595 -24.19 2.83 -4.92
CA VAL A 595 -25.17 2.94 -3.84
C VAL A 595 -26.14 1.75 -3.86
N PRO A 596 -26.88 1.51 -2.76
CA PRO A 596 -28.01 0.56 -2.77
C PRO A 596 -29.08 0.96 -3.80
N PRO A 597 -29.80 -0.01 -4.39
CA PRO A 597 -30.95 0.25 -5.25
C PRO A 597 -32.05 1.06 -4.54
N PRO A 598 -32.91 1.75 -5.30
CA PRO A 598 -34.07 2.44 -4.73
C PRO A 598 -34.95 1.49 -3.90
N GLY A 599 -35.44 1.99 -2.76
CA GLY A 599 -36.31 1.21 -1.86
C GLY A 599 -35.57 0.34 -0.84
N ILE A 600 -34.25 0.19 -0.94
CA ILE A 600 -33.44 -0.43 0.12
C ILE A 600 -33.01 0.66 1.10
N THR A 601 -33.54 0.63 2.31
CA THR A 601 -33.28 1.60 3.38
C THR A 601 -32.57 1.02 4.60
N GLU A 602 -32.39 -0.29 4.62
CA GLU A 602 -31.74 -1.03 5.68
C GLU A 602 -31.02 -2.26 5.11
N LEU A 603 -29.87 -2.59 5.65
CA LEU A 603 -29.17 -3.84 5.39
C LEU A 603 -29.19 -4.70 6.65
N GLN A 604 -29.27 -6.00 6.45
CA GLN A 604 -29.37 -7.01 7.49
C GLN A 604 -28.14 -7.92 7.52
N PRO A 605 -27.85 -8.61 8.63
CA PRO A 605 -26.83 -9.65 8.67
C PRO A 605 -27.01 -10.66 7.54
N GLY A 606 -25.94 -10.90 6.78
CA GLY A 606 -25.94 -11.76 5.59
C GLY A 606 -26.06 -10.99 4.28
N ASP A 607 -26.47 -9.74 4.29
CA ASP A 607 -26.32 -8.87 3.12
C ASP A 607 -24.86 -8.61 2.83
N PHE A 608 -24.51 -8.49 1.55
CA PHE A 608 -23.13 -8.24 1.14
C PHE A 608 -23.06 -7.56 -0.22
N VAL A 609 -21.92 -6.94 -0.46
CA VAL A 609 -21.45 -6.50 -1.78
C VAL A 609 -20.10 -7.10 -2.07
N GLU A 610 -19.93 -7.69 -3.24
CA GLU A 610 -18.65 -8.13 -3.78
C GLU A 610 -18.51 -7.55 -5.20
N ALA A 611 -17.45 -6.77 -5.43
CA ALA A 611 -17.23 -6.11 -6.69
C ALA A 611 -15.74 -6.12 -7.08
N GLU A 612 -15.49 -6.21 -8.38
CA GLU A 612 -14.21 -5.86 -8.96
C GLU A 612 -14.39 -4.60 -9.81
N LEU A 613 -13.64 -3.57 -9.50
CA LEU A 613 -13.64 -2.30 -10.19
C LEU A 613 -12.26 -2.07 -10.81
N GLU A 614 -12.23 -1.46 -11.98
CA GLU A 614 -11.00 -0.94 -12.57
C GLU A 614 -11.08 0.57 -12.62
N LEU A 615 -10.28 1.23 -11.78
CA LEU A 615 -10.12 2.67 -11.81
C LEU A 615 -9.16 3.04 -12.94
N VAL A 616 -9.58 3.98 -13.78
CA VAL A 616 -8.83 4.46 -14.94
C VAL A 616 -8.57 5.95 -14.76
N VAL A 617 -7.29 6.35 -14.88
CA VAL A 617 -6.88 7.75 -14.89
C VAL A 617 -6.18 8.03 -16.20
N PHE A 618 -6.64 9.03 -16.93
CA PHE A 618 -6.19 9.31 -18.28
C PHE A 618 -6.02 10.81 -18.52
N ALA A 619 -5.22 11.16 -19.54
CA ALA A 619 -5.03 12.54 -19.94
C ALA A 619 -6.35 13.16 -20.38
N ALA A 620 -6.61 14.41 -19.96
CA ALA A 620 -7.80 15.15 -20.37
C ALA A 620 -7.78 15.52 -21.86
N ASP A 621 -6.59 15.66 -22.43
CA ASP A 621 -6.39 15.81 -23.87
C ASP A 621 -5.06 15.14 -24.31
N ALA A 622 -4.86 15.03 -25.61
CA ALA A 622 -3.66 14.40 -26.18
C ALA A 622 -2.37 15.17 -25.85
N ALA A 623 -2.44 16.46 -25.68
CA ALA A 623 -1.27 17.28 -25.35
C ALA A 623 -0.78 17.06 -23.93
N ALA A 624 -1.68 16.59 -23.05
CA ALA A 624 -1.39 16.25 -21.67
C ALA A 624 -1.09 14.74 -21.48
N TYR A 625 -1.01 13.96 -22.54
CA TYR A 625 -0.69 12.55 -22.45
C TYR A 625 0.68 12.32 -21.80
N TYR A 626 0.74 11.46 -20.82
CA TYR A 626 1.89 11.26 -19.93
C TYR A 626 2.72 10.00 -20.21
N GLY A 627 2.22 9.13 -21.07
CA GLY A 627 2.92 7.89 -21.41
C GLY A 627 3.82 8.01 -22.65
N PRO A 628 4.69 7.02 -22.88
CA PRO A 628 5.60 7.00 -24.02
C PRO A 628 4.96 6.51 -25.34
N ASP A 629 3.72 6.00 -25.28
CA ASP A 629 3.06 5.40 -26.43
C ASP A 629 2.45 6.47 -27.37
N ALA A 630 3.17 6.77 -28.46
CA ALA A 630 2.73 7.75 -29.45
C ALA A 630 1.40 7.34 -30.13
N ALA A 631 1.14 6.02 -30.32
CA ALA A 631 -0.10 5.56 -30.93
C ALA A 631 -1.31 5.84 -30.02
N LEU A 632 -1.14 5.71 -28.72
CA LEU A 632 -2.19 6.08 -27.76
C LEU A 632 -2.41 7.58 -27.73
N ARG A 633 -1.36 8.39 -27.76
CA ARG A 633 -1.49 9.86 -27.88
C ARG A 633 -2.28 10.26 -29.12
N ASP A 634 -1.98 9.66 -30.27
CA ASP A 634 -2.69 9.92 -31.54
C ASP A 634 -4.15 9.44 -31.49
N LEU A 635 -4.41 8.39 -30.73
CA LEU A 635 -5.76 7.90 -30.47
C LEU A 635 -6.55 8.89 -29.61
N LEU A 636 -5.96 9.40 -28.53
CA LEU A 636 -6.57 10.43 -27.69
C LEU A 636 -6.84 11.72 -28.49
N ALA A 637 -5.95 12.11 -29.39
CA ALA A 637 -6.14 13.27 -30.25
C ALA A 637 -7.34 13.15 -31.19
N ARG A 638 -7.75 11.93 -31.52
CA ARG A 638 -8.93 11.66 -32.37
C ARG A 638 -10.23 11.52 -31.59
N ASP A 639 -10.14 11.32 -30.27
CA ASP A 639 -11.30 11.16 -29.41
C ASP A 639 -11.88 12.56 -29.10
N ALA A 640 -13.00 12.89 -29.73
CA ALA A 640 -13.72 14.15 -29.46
C ALA A 640 -14.41 14.13 -28.08
N ASP A 641 -14.82 12.97 -27.62
CA ASP A 641 -15.56 12.77 -26.38
C ASP A 641 -14.64 12.24 -25.29
N THR A 642 -14.54 12.97 -24.21
CA THR A 642 -13.60 12.71 -23.11
C THR A 642 -13.95 11.51 -22.24
N TRP A 643 -15.12 10.90 -22.40
CA TRP A 643 -15.51 9.63 -21.77
C TRP A 643 -14.99 8.40 -22.52
N ARG A 644 -14.58 8.54 -23.80
CA ARG A 644 -14.16 7.41 -24.66
C ARG A 644 -13.00 6.57 -24.09
N PRO A 645 -11.99 7.13 -23.44
CA PRO A 645 -10.95 6.33 -22.81
C PRO A 645 -11.49 5.29 -21.82
N VAL A 646 -12.46 5.66 -20.98
CA VAL A 646 -13.08 4.74 -20.01
C VAL A 646 -13.92 3.66 -20.71
N HIS A 647 -14.68 4.03 -21.73
CA HIS A 647 -15.40 3.07 -22.56
C HIS A 647 -14.46 2.09 -23.26
N ARG A 648 -13.34 2.58 -23.77
CA ARG A 648 -12.31 1.73 -24.42
C ARG A 648 -11.75 0.71 -23.44
N GLU A 649 -11.44 1.12 -22.20
CA GLU A 649 -11.02 0.20 -21.15
C GLU A 649 -12.10 -0.86 -20.89
N ALA A 650 -13.35 -0.45 -20.76
CA ALA A 650 -14.46 -1.39 -20.58
C ALA A 650 -14.56 -2.43 -21.71
N ALA A 651 -14.49 -1.98 -22.95
CA ALA A 651 -14.62 -2.84 -24.12
C ALA A 651 -13.35 -3.67 -24.41
N GLY A 652 -12.16 -3.06 -24.24
CA GLY A 652 -10.89 -3.69 -24.62
C GLY A 652 -10.38 -4.73 -23.65
N ASN A 653 -10.80 -4.66 -22.40
CA ASN A 653 -10.37 -5.59 -21.34
C ASN A 653 -11.34 -6.76 -21.11
N ALA A 654 -12.21 -7.05 -22.07
CA ALA A 654 -12.98 -8.28 -22.09
C ALA A 654 -12.06 -9.46 -22.50
N LEU A 655 -11.07 -9.76 -21.66
CA LEU A 655 -10.14 -10.85 -21.89
C LEU A 655 -10.85 -12.20 -21.88
N GLN A 656 -10.53 -13.02 -22.86
CA GLN A 656 -10.99 -14.40 -22.99
C GLN A 656 -9.79 -15.33 -22.94
N PRO A 657 -9.26 -15.64 -21.74
CA PRO A 657 -8.15 -16.57 -21.61
C PRO A 657 -8.62 -18.01 -21.74
N GLN A 658 -7.81 -18.83 -22.42
CA GLN A 658 -8.03 -20.26 -22.56
C GLN A 658 -6.73 -20.98 -22.21
N ALA A 659 -6.74 -21.79 -21.15
CA ALA A 659 -5.60 -22.60 -20.77
C ALA A 659 -5.55 -23.87 -21.62
N GLN A 660 -4.40 -24.10 -22.27
CA GLN A 660 -4.03 -25.40 -22.86
C GLN A 660 -3.20 -26.21 -21.85
N ARG A 661 -2.51 -25.50 -20.92
CA ARG A 661 -1.69 -26.11 -19.87
C ARG A 661 -1.68 -25.19 -18.65
N GLY A 662 -1.77 -25.74 -17.44
CA GLY A 662 -2.01 -24.98 -16.21
C GLY A 662 -3.49 -24.68 -16.01
N THR A 663 -3.81 -23.84 -15.01
CA THR A 663 -5.18 -23.49 -14.64
C THR A 663 -5.33 -21.97 -14.53
N ILE A 664 -6.39 -21.41 -15.12
CA ILE A 664 -6.70 -20.00 -14.97
C ILE A 664 -7.43 -19.79 -13.66
N GLU A 665 -6.76 -19.15 -12.71
CA GLU A 665 -7.31 -18.80 -11.39
C GLU A 665 -8.12 -17.50 -11.44
N LYS A 666 -7.68 -16.56 -12.28
CA LYS A 666 -8.33 -15.27 -12.49
C LYS A 666 -8.15 -14.84 -13.95
N PRO A 667 -9.23 -14.48 -14.64
CA PRO A 667 -9.14 -14.07 -16.05
C PRO A 667 -8.53 -12.68 -16.25
N TYR A 668 -8.75 -11.73 -15.29
CA TYR A 668 -8.23 -10.36 -15.40
C TYR A 668 -8.13 -9.64 -14.05
N PRO A 669 -6.99 -9.04 -13.65
CA PRO A 669 -5.66 -9.32 -14.22
C PRO A 669 -5.37 -10.82 -14.24
N LEU A 670 -4.72 -11.30 -15.30
CA LEU A 670 -4.57 -12.74 -15.54
C LEU A 670 -3.68 -13.41 -14.49
N VAL A 671 -4.20 -14.42 -13.82
CA VAL A 671 -3.46 -15.28 -12.90
C VAL A 671 -3.60 -16.74 -13.34
N VAL A 672 -2.47 -17.40 -13.53
CA VAL A 672 -2.37 -18.79 -14.01
C VAL A 672 -1.58 -19.63 -13.02
N ALA A 673 -2.19 -20.69 -12.51
CA ALA A 673 -1.45 -21.70 -11.77
C ALA A 673 -0.71 -22.62 -12.76
N VAL A 674 0.60 -22.79 -12.52
CA VAL A 674 1.40 -23.73 -13.33
C VAL A 674 1.02 -25.18 -12.99
N ASP A 675 1.28 -26.09 -13.92
CA ASP A 675 1.12 -27.53 -13.70
C ASP A 675 2.26 -28.12 -12.82
N ASP A 676 2.18 -29.42 -12.56
CA ASP A 676 3.18 -30.15 -11.75
C ASP A 676 4.60 -30.13 -12.34
N GLN A 677 4.73 -29.86 -13.65
CA GLN A 677 6.01 -29.73 -14.34
C GLN A 677 6.49 -28.27 -14.37
N GLN A 678 5.78 -27.35 -13.71
CA GLN A 678 6.08 -25.92 -13.65
C GLN A 678 5.93 -25.22 -15.02
N HIS A 679 4.98 -25.67 -15.82
CA HIS A 679 4.67 -25.08 -17.12
C HIS A 679 3.25 -24.50 -17.15
N ALA A 680 3.04 -23.54 -18.03
CA ALA A 680 1.71 -23.05 -18.36
C ALA A 680 1.66 -22.64 -19.84
N ARG A 681 0.50 -22.85 -20.48
CA ARG A 681 0.24 -22.34 -21.84
C ARG A 681 -1.17 -21.80 -21.91
N VAL A 682 -1.28 -20.54 -22.33
CA VAL A 682 -2.54 -19.81 -22.37
C VAL A 682 -2.65 -19.01 -23.65
N SER A 683 -3.75 -19.13 -24.35
CA SER A 683 -4.12 -18.19 -25.41
C SER A 683 -5.05 -17.13 -24.87
N LEU A 684 -4.87 -15.89 -25.30
CA LEU A 684 -5.67 -14.73 -24.92
C LEU A 684 -6.27 -14.08 -26.15
N GLN A 685 -7.50 -13.65 -26.03
CA GLN A 685 -8.15 -12.74 -26.98
C GLN A 685 -8.58 -11.48 -26.23
N GLY A 686 -8.31 -10.31 -26.78
CA GLY A 686 -8.62 -9.02 -26.16
C GLY A 686 -7.43 -8.38 -25.46
N GLY A 687 -7.68 -7.30 -24.73
CA GLY A 687 -6.68 -6.53 -23.99
C GLY A 687 -6.41 -5.14 -24.54
N LEU A 688 -5.72 -4.32 -23.76
CA LEU A 688 -5.38 -2.95 -24.07
C LEU A 688 -3.92 -2.68 -23.70
N GLY A 689 -3.06 -2.50 -24.72
CA GLY A 689 -1.65 -2.12 -24.48
C GLY A 689 -0.88 -3.16 -23.68
N HIS A 690 -0.65 -2.93 -22.41
CA HIS A 690 0.05 -3.85 -21.51
C HIS A 690 -0.90 -4.59 -20.57
N LEU A 691 -0.60 -5.87 -20.33
CA LEU A 691 -1.37 -6.75 -19.45
C LEU A 691 -0.47 -7.32 -18.37
N PRO A 692 -0.85 -7.24 -17.09
CA PRO A 692 -0.18 -7.99 -16.04
C PRO A 692 -0.59 -9.47 -16.16
N VAL A 693 0.39 -10.34 -16.23
CA VAL A 693 0.22 -11.80 -16.24
C VAL A 693 1.04 -12.40 -15.12
N THR A 694 0.38 -13.03 -14.17
CA THR A 694 1.02 -13.65 -13.01
C THR A 694 0.90 -15.17 -13.07
N PHE A 695 2.01 -15.86 -13.01
CA PHE A 695 2.07 -17.32 -12.86
C PHE A 695 2.36 -17.67 -11.40
N ILE A 696 1.56 -18.55 -10.82
CA ILE A 696 1.65 -18.95 -9.42
C ILE A 696 1.97 -20.44 -9.25
N GLY A 697 2.47 -20.83 -8.08
CA GLY A 697 2.79 -22.23 -7.76
C GLY A 697 4.22 -22.64 -8.09
N LEU A 698 5.08 -21.70 -8.48
CA LEU A 698 6.47 -21.99 -8.83
C LEU A 698 7.28 -22.46 -7.62
N THR A 699 8.16 -23.44 -7.83
CA THR A 699 9.08 -23.97 -6.80
C THR A 699 10.39 -23.21 -6.71
N ARG A 700 10.70 -22.38 -7.72
CA ARG A 700 11.94 -21.59 -7.83
C ARG A 700 11.63 -20.23 -8.45
N PRO A 701 12.38 -19.18 -8.09
CA PRO A 701 12.25 -17.86 -8.73
C PRO A 701 12.93 -17.79 -10.10
N GLN A 702 13.74 -18.76 -10.45
CA GLN A 702 14.56 -18.84 -11.66
C GLN A 702 14.37 -20.19 -12.36
N GLY A 703 14.89 -20.31 -13.58
CA GLY A 703 14.75 -21.52 -14.38
C GLY A 703 13.40 -21.63 -15.08
N HIS A 704 12.75 -20.50 -15.32
CA HIS A 704 11.57 -20.39 -16.16
C HIS A 704 11.81 -19.31 -17.25
N ARG A 705 11.05 -19.39 -18.31
CA ARG A 705 11.05 -18.44 -19.41
C ARG A 705 9.63 -18.28 -19.94
N LEU A 706 9.14 -17.04 -20.03
CA LEU A 706 7.88 -16.74 -20.70
C LEU A 706 8.14 -16.43 -22.16
N LEU A 707 7.45 -17.13 -23.04
CA LEU A 707 7.36 -16.81 -24.47
C LEU A 707 6.02 -16.13 -24.74
N VAL A 708 6.08 -14.97 -25.39
CA VAL A 708 4.93 -14.22 -25.87
C VAL A 708 4.94 -14.28 -27.40
N ASN A 709 3.99 -14.98 -28.00
CA ASN A 709 4.00 -15.28 -29.43
C ASN A 709 5.36 -15.84 -29.93
N GLY A 710 5.95 -16.75 -29.12
CA GLY A 710 7.23 -17.38 -29.41
C GLY A 710 8.47 -16.53 -29.12
N LYS A 711 8.33 -15.29 -28.65
CA LYS A 711 9.44 -14.42 -28.29
C LYS A 711 9.60 -14.33 -26.78
N PRO A 712 10.85 -14.40 -26.23
CA PRO A 712 11.05 -14.32 -24.80
C PRO A 712 10.70 -12.93 -24.25
N ALA A 713 10.01 -12.91 -23.10
CA ALA A 713 9.81 -11.73 -22.30
C ALA A 713 11.00 -11.53 -21.35
N GLU A 714 11.51 -10.32 -21.25
CA GLU A 714 12.78 -10.04 -20.57
C GLU A 714 12.59 -9.45 -19.15
N HIS A 715 11.53 -8.69 -18.92
CA HIS A 715 11.36 -7.93 -17.68
C HIS A 715 10.24 -8.52 -16.84
N TRP A 716 10.58 -8.99 -15.65
CA TRP A 716 9.67 -9.64 -14.73
C TRP A 716 10.07 -9.42 -13.27
N GLN A 717 9.13 -9.66 -12.40
CA GLN A 717 9.35 -9.68 -10.95
C GLN A 717 8.98 -11.03 -10.38
N THR A 718 9.51 -11.34 -9.21
CA THR A 718 9.12 -12.50 -8.41
C THR A 718 8.69 -12.05 -7.05
N ASP A 719 7.66 -12.71 -6.51
CA ASP A 719 7.21 -12.55 -5.15
C ASP A 719 7.17 -13.90 -4.45
N TRP A 720 7.54 -13.94 -3.18
CA TRP A 720 7.46 -15.12 -2.34
C TRP A 720 6.16 -15.16 -1.56
N ASN A 721 5.39 -16.21 -1.75
CA ASN A 721 4.19 -16.48 -0.94
C ASN A 721 4.59 -17.35 0.26
N SER A 722 4.76 -16.75 1.42
CA SER A 722 5.18 -17.44 2.65
C SER A 722 4.14 -18.44 3.19
N ALA A 723 2.86 -18.27 2.87
CA ALA A 723 1.81 -19.18 3.30
C ALA A 723 1.81 -20.49 2.52
N THR A 724 2.10 -20.44 1.22
CA THR A 724 2.16 -21.62 0.34
C THR A 724 3.58 -22.14 0.16
N GLN A 725 4.59 -21.36 0.55
CA GLN A 725 6.02 -21.63 0.29
C GLN A 725 6.29 -21.86 -1.21
N ARG A 726 5.74 -20.97 -2.02
CA ARG A 726 5.88 -20.97 -3.48
C ARG A 726 6.16 -19.58 -3.98
N TRP A 727 6.85 -19.51 -5.12
CA TRP A 727 7.04 -18.27 -5.85
C TRP A 727 5.90 -18.04 -6.82
N GLN A 728 5.67 -16.79 -7.08
CA GLN A 728 4.89 -16.30 -8.20
C GLN A 728 5.75 -15.35 -9.03
N VAL A 729 5.53 -15.32 -10.32
CA VAL A 729 6.24 -14.44 -11.24
C VAL A 729 5.23 -13.63 -12.04
N THR A 730 5.47 -12.33 -12.13
CA THR A 730 4.60 -11.42 -12.88
C THR A 730 5.39 -10.80 -14.02
N TYR A 731 4.84 -10.93 -15.21
CA TYR A 731 5.29 -10.27 -16.43
C TYR A 731 4.31 -9.19 -16.82
N ASN A 732 4.82 -8.10 -17.40
CA ASN A 732 3.98 -7.12 -18.06
C ASN A 732 4.05 -7.36 -19.56
N VAL A 733 2.95 -7.87 -20.12
CA VAL A 733 2.90 -8.38 -21.49
C VAL A 733 2.28 -7.33 -22.41
N ALA A 734 3.02 -6.93 -23.44
CA ALA A 734 2.51 -6.04 -24.47
C ALA A 734 1.46 -6.75 -25.35
N SER A 735 0.31 -6.12 -25.52
CA SER A 735 -0.77 -6.59 -26.40
C SER A 735 -1.25 -5.48 -27.32
N ALA A 736 -1.76 -5.86 -28.50
CA ALA A 736 -2.54 -4.94 -29.33
C ALA A 736 -3.98 -4.88 -28.81
N ILE A 737 -4.65 -3.75 -28.99
CA ILE A 737 -6.07 -3.59 -28.66
C ILE A 737 -6.89 -4.64 -29.41
N GLY A 738 -7.64 -5.48 -28.69
CA GLY A 738 -8.41 -6.58 -29.27
C GLY A 738 -7.57 -7.70 -29.90
N GLY A 739 -6.26 -7.71 -29.71
CA GLY A 739 -5.33 -8.66 -30.29
C GLY A 739 -5.41 -10.06 -29.67
N ARG A 740 -4.70 -10.99 -30.31
CA ARG A 740 -4.52 -12.36 -29.81
C ARG A 740 -3.09 -12.56 -29.37
N LEU A 741 -2.91 -13.20 -28.21
CA LEU A 741 -1.63 -13.57 -27.64
C LEU A 741 -1.58 -15.05 -27.31
N GLU A 742 -0.42 -15.65 -27.57
CA GLU A 742 -0.06 -16.97 -27.05
C GLU A 742 1.03 -16.79 -26.01
N LEU A 743 0.76 -17.25 -24.80
CA LEU A 743 1.68 -17.21 -23.67
C LEU A 743 2.11 -18.62 -23.32
N GLU A 744 3.41 -18.86 -23.22
CA GLU A 744 3.95 -20.15 -22.84
C GLU A 744 5.06 -19.95 -21.78
N LEU A 745 4.78 -20.36 -20.56
CA LEU A 745 5.78 -20.43 -19.50
C LEU A 745 6.44 -21.79 -19.54
N GLU A 746 7.72 -21.80 -19.82
CA GLU A 746 8.54 -23.02 -19.88
C GLU A 746 9.44 -23.12 -18.66
N ASN A 747 9.63 -24.34 -18.16
CA ASN A 747 10.69 -24.67 -17.23
C ASN A 747 11.95 -24.99 -18.04
N THR A 748 13.01 -24.23 -17.83
CA THR A 748 14.28 -24.34 -18.59
C THR A 748 15.32 -25.24 -17.91
N ARG A 749 14.95 -25.95 -16.85
CA ARG A 749 15.84 -26.85 -16.10
C ARG A 749 15.21 -28.20 -15.83
#